data_4f8a04274b2150bdeaff031b495a475f
#
_entry.id   4f8a04274b2150bdeaff031b495a475f
#
_cell.length_a   1.000
_cell.length_b   1.000
_cell.length_c   1.000
_cell.angle_alpha   90.00
_cell.angle_beta   90.00
_cell.angle_gamma   90.00
#
_symmetry.space_group_name_H-M   'P 1'
#
loop_
_entity.id
_entity.type
_entity.pdbx_description
1 polymer ?
#
loop_
_entity_poly.entity_id
_entity_poly.type
_entity_poly.pdbx_seq_one_letter_code
_entity_poly.pdbx_strand_id
1 'polypeptide(L)'
;YVISAYGAKQNASAAQNQKAINKLIALVSKKGGGTIVIPKGTWRTGAIEMKSFVELNLEEGAVLQFAFEPKLYPLVRTAWEGLACWNYSPCIYAYKVSDIAITGKGTIDGGGNNDTWWQWNGNPYFGYKEGVTKEHQKMGSRARLQKMAEDGVPFDERKFGMGQGLRPQLVNFVRSERILIKDVKMINSPFWVMHPLLCKDITVDGVTVWNEGPNGDGCDPEACENVLIQNCIFHTGDDCIAIKSGRNNDGRLWNKPSKNIIIRNCRMEDGHGGVVIGSEISGGCENVYAENCEMDSPHLERILRIKTNNCRGGLIQNIHMRKVTVGQCKEAVLKINLDYEPREACYRGFEPTVRNVSMEDVTCQKSNYGVLIIGGNKVENVYDIHVKNCKFDGVIKQPTKVTGKTRNVKFDNLIINGSLVLNKEDRPYQTYSEWLTHSEMQRVPQSYLLDFSKKPKWSYVMGIEMEGMLDTYLHYKGGKSTFKGADAEANNEAIINYLKEYPAKMIDEKGNITGYKYEDFNLDNVRTAKFILRMHNLFPSKSSELALKTLFKQLQNQPRTKEGVYWHKAIYANQVWLDGIFMGLPFYCNYAVQNLKPKKAKKILDDAVDQIVKTDLRTYDEKTQLWKHAWDETHSQFWANKEDGKSQHTWARALGWYVMAMTECLDAMPEDLSLIHISEPTRLQLI
;
A
#
# COMPACT_ATOMS: atom_id res chain seq x y z
N TYR A 1 19.93 -42.94 -21.65
CA TYR A 1 18.91 -43.98 -21.33
C TYR A 1 17.52 -43.49 -21.66
N VAL A 2 16.88 -44.05 -22.70
CA VAL A 2 15.52 -43.63 -23.10
C VAL A 2 14.46 -44.40 -22.31
N ILE A 3 13.53 -43.73 -21.64
CA ILE A 3 12.55 -44.35 -20.70
C ILE A 3 11.73 -45.47 -21.33
N SER A 4 11.40 -45.38 -22.64
CA SER A 4 10.64 -46.41 -23.36
C SER A 4 11.38 -47.74 -23.46
N ALA A 5 12.71 -47.73 -23.56
CA ALA A 5 13.53 -48.94 -23.54
C ALA A 5 13.60 -49.64 -22.15
N TYR A 6 13.14 -48.94 -21.10
CA TYR A 6 13.21 -49.43 -19.72
C TYR A 6 11.79 -49.61 -19.09
N GLY A 7 10.77 -49.78 -19.94
CA GLY A 7 9.45 -50.21 -19.52
C GLY A 7 8.42 -49.13 -19.35
N ALA A 8 8.75 -47.85 -19.57
CA ALA A 8 7.74 -46.78 -19.63
C ALA A 8 7.02 -46.83 -20.98
N LYS A 9 5.70 -46.53 -20.98
CA LYS A 9 4.89 -46.50 -22.21
C LYS A 9 3.91 -45.35 -22.15
N GLN A 10 3.62 -44.70 -23.27
CA GLN A 10 2.66 -43.57 -23.32
C GLN A 10 1.25 -43.96 -22.92
N ASN A 11 0.82 -45.18 -23.20
CA ASN A 11 -0.49 -45.72 -22.86
C ASN A 11 -0.53 -46.51 -21.53
N ALA A 12 0.57 -46.52 -20.75
CA ALA A 12 0.59 -47.17 -19.44
C ALA A 12 -0.09 -46.29 -18.38
N SER A 13 -0.49 -46.92 -17.27
CA SER A 13 -0.95 -46.17 -16.11
C SER A 13 0.16 -45.33 -15.48
N ALA A 14 -0.23 -44.25 -14.78
CA ALA A 14 0.72 -43.41 -14.07
C ALA A 14 1.60 -44.21 -13.10
N ALA A 15 1.03 -45.20 -12.38
CA ALA A 15 1.74 -46.06 -11.47
C ALA A 15 2.81 -46.91 -12.17
N GLN A 16 2.51 -47.46 -13.37
CA GLN A 16 3.45 -48.27 -14.13
C GLN A 16 4.63 -47.42 -14.61
N ASN A 17 4.37 -46.26 -15.18
CA ASN A 17 5.42 -45.33 -15.62
C ASN A 17 6.26 -44.81 -14.45
N GLN A 18 5.62 -44.43 -13.33
CA GLN A 18 6.33 -44.05 -12.11
C GLN A 18 7.35 -45.11 -11.67
N LYS A 19 6.91 -46.37 -11.60
CA LYS A 19 7.76 -47.50 -11.22
C LYS A 19 8.95 -47.69 -12.20
N ALA A 20 8.68 -47.62 -13.50
CA ALA A 20 9.70 -47.77 -14.54
C ALA A 20 10.74 -46.64 -14.49
N ILE A 21 10.27 -45.38 -14.40
CA ILE A 21 11.14 -44.20 -14.38
C ILE A 21 11.96 -44.19 -13.09
N ASN A 22 11.39 -44.39 -11.90
CA ASN A 22 12.14 -44.42 -10.64
C ASN A 22 13.18 -45.56 -10.60
N LYS A 23 12.84 -46.75 -11.15
CA LYS A 23 13.77 -47.87 -11.27
C LYS A 23 14.95 -47.49 -12.20
N LEU A 24 14.68 -46.80 -13.30
CA LEU A 24 15.71 -46.37 -14.23
C LEU A 24 16.61 -45.31 -13.58
N ILE A 25 16.07 -44.33 -12.88
CA ILE A 25 16.84 -43.30 -12.14
C ILE A 25 17.79 -43.96 -11.14
N ALA A 26 17.30 -44.91 -10.35
CA ALA A 26 18.15 -45.66 -9.40
C ALA A 26 19.25 -46.48 -10.10
N LEU A 27 18.93 -47.09 -11.24
CA LEU A 27 19.91 -47.85 -12.03
C LEU A 27 21.00 -46.94 -12.58
N VAL A 28 20.64 -45.81 -13.18
CA VAL A 28 21.60 -44.86 -13.81
C VAL A 28 22.51 -44.25 -12.75
N SER A 29 21.94 -43.82 -11.63
CA SER A 29 22.74 -43.31 -10.51
C SER A 29 23.73 -44.34 -9.97
N LYS A 30 23.31 -45.60 -9.79
CA LYS A 30 24.17 -46.69 -9.34
C LYS A 30 25.32 -47.01 -10.33
N LYS A 31 25.12 -46.75 -11.62
CA LYS A 31 26.14 -46.90 -12.68
C LYS A 31 27.11 -45.72 -12.77
N GLY A 32 27.04 -44.76 -11.88
CA GLY A 32 27.90 -43.57 -11.89
C GLY A 32 27.27 -42.34 -12.55
N GLY A 33 26.00 -42.43 -12.97
CA GLY A 33 25.29 -41.31 -13.55
C GLY A 33 25.01 -41.41 -15.05
N GLY A 34 24.30 -40.41 -15.55
CA GLY A 34 23.96 -40.29 -16.98
C GLY A 34 22.64 -39.59 -17.22
N THR A 35 22.34 -39.43 -18.51
CA THR A 35 21.14 -38.76 -18.99
C THR A 35 20.01 -39.75 -19.22
N ILE A 36 18.85 -39.49 -18.60
CA ILE A 36 17.57 -40.18 -18.83
C ILE A 36 16.75 -39.33 -19.78
N VAL A 37 16.43 -39.86 -20.94
CA VAL A 37 15.68 -39.15 -21.99
C VAL A 37 14.21 -39.50 -21.92
N ILE A 38 13.38 -38.48 -21.86
CA ILE A 38 11.92 -38.54 -22.04
C ILE A 38 11.67 -38.12 -23.49
N PRO A 39 11.34 -39.06 -24.40
CA PRO A 39 11.17 -38.72 -25.81
C PRO A 39 9.81 -38.05 -26.05
N LYS A 40 9.66 -37.46 -27.23
CA LYS A 40 8.44 -36.82 -27.70
C LYS A 40 7.17 -37.66 -27.42
N GLY A 41 6.12 -37.02 -26.95
CA GLY A 41 4.82 -37.60 -26.59
C GLY A 41 4.46 -37.35 -25.13
N THR A 42 3.27 -37.82 -24.71
CA THR A 42 2.78 -37.61 -23.35
C THR A 42 3.06 -38.83 -22.49
N TRP A 43 3.77 -38.60 -21.38
CA TRP A 43 4.19 -39.63 -20.41
C TRP A 43 3.52 -39.35 -19.06
N ARG A 44 2.42 -40.04 -18.79
CA ARG A 44 1.69 -39.89 -17.54
C ARG A 44 2.38 -40.66 -16.41
N THR A 45 2.65 -39.99 -15.28
CA THR A 45 3.40 -40.58 -14.16
C THR A 45 2.86 -40.13 -12.79
N GLY A 46 3.26 -40.77 -11.71
CA GLY A 46 3.22 -40.25 -10.34
C GLY A 46 4.57 -39.62 -9.94
N ALA A 47 4.81 -39.41 -8.65
CA ALA A 47 6.00 -38.76 -8.14
C ALA A 47 7.31 -39.45 -8.60
N ILE A 48 8.30 -38.66 -8.98
CA ILE A 48 9.64 -39.08 -9.39
C ILE A 48 10.65 -38.66 -8.34
N GLU A 49 11.55 -39.59 -7.94
CA GLU A 49 12.64 -39.31 -7.02
C GLU A 49 13.98 -39.29 -7.76
N MET A 50 14.59 -38.11 -7.86
CA MET A 50 15.93 -37.94 -8.46
C MET A 50 17.01 -38.48 -7.53
N LYS A 51 18.07 -38.98 -8.13
CA LYS A 51 19.28 -39.50 -7.45
C LYS A 51 20.53 -38.80 -7.98
N SER A 52 21.61 -38.81 -7.22
CA SER A 52 22.86 -38.16 -7.61
C SER A 52 23.36 -38.60 -8.98
N PHE A 53 23.96 -37.66 -9.71
CA PHE A 53 24.56 -37.82 -11.02
C PHE A 53 23.58 -38.15 -12.15
N VAL A 54 22.28 -37.84 -11.97
CA VAL A 54 21.25 -38.10 -12.98
C VAL A 54 20.75 -36.80 -13.58
N GLU A 55 20.76 -36.76 -14.90
CA GLU A 55 20.04 -35.74 -15.68
C GLU A 55 18.75 -36.35 -16.23
N LEU A 56 17.62 -35.61 -16.04
CA LEU A 56 16.33 -35.89 -16.67
C LEU A 56 16.17 -34.93 -17.84
N ASN A 57 16.32 -35.42 -19.06
CA ASN A 57 16.23 -34.63 -20.29
C ASN A 57 14.88 -34.87 -20.99
N LEU A 58 14.14 -33.81 -21.21
CA LEU A 58 12.87 -33.84 -21.94
C LEU A 58 13.07 -33.34 -23.36
N GLU A 59 12.91 -34.21 -24.33
CA GLU A 59 12.99 -33.83 -25.77
C GLU A 59 11.93 -32.80 -26.14
N GLU A 60 12.11 -32.08 -27.21
CA GLU A 60 11.13 -31.17 -27.76
C GLU A 60 9.83 -31.92 -28.12
N GLY A 61 8.69 -31.45 -27.57
CA GLY A 61 7.40 -32.11 -27.71
C GLY A 61 7.15 -33.26 -26.73
N ALA A 62 8.08 -33.52 -25.80
CA ALA A 62 7.81 -34.38 -24.65
C ALA A 62 6.95 -33.66 -23.61
N VAL A 63 5.95 -34.34 -23.05
CA VAL A 63 5.14 -33.88 -21.94
C VAL A 63 5.22 -34.91 -20.81
N LEU A 64 5.88 -34.57 -19.72
CA LEU A 64 5.87 -35.36 -18.49
C LEU A 64 4.69 -34.89 -17.62
N GLN A 65 3.59 -35.65 -17.64
CA GLN A 65 2.34 -35.29 -16.99
C GLN A 65 2.14 -36.03 -15.67
N PHE A 66 1.98 -35.30 -14.60
CA PHE A 66 1.75 -35.83 -13.26
C PHE A 66 0.25 -36.05 -12.98
N ALA A 67 -0.08 -37.27 -12.60
CA ALA A 67 -1.47 -37.66 -12.35
C ALA A 67 -1.99 -37.16 -11.00
N PHE A 68 -3.23 -36.69 -10.94
CA PHE A 68 -3.92 -36.43 -9.68
C PHE A 68 -4.39 -37.77 -9.06
N GLU A 69 -3.42 -38.50 -8.53
CA GLU A 69 -3.63 -39.76 -7.78
C GLU A 69 -2.81 -39.72 -6.49
N PRO A 70 -3.32 -39.13 -5.37
CA PRO A 70 -2.53 -38.89 -4.16
C PRO A 70 -1.75 -40.10 -3.63
N LYS A 71 -2.24 -41.31 -3.82
CA LYS A 71 -1.55 -42.57 -3.45
C LYS A 71 -0.20 -42.80 -4.15
N LEU A 72 0.04 -42.10 -5.28
CA LEU A 72 1.30 -42.17 -6.02
C LEU A 72 2.37 -41.18 -5.50
N TYR A 73 2.04 -40.44 -4.44
CA TYR A 73 2.93 -39.45 -3.82
C TYR A 73 3.25 -39.85 -2.37
N PRO A 74 4.28 -40.67 -2.17
CA PRO A 74 4.63 -41.14 -0.83
C PRO A 74 5.02 -39.97 0.08
N LEU A 75 4.95 -40.21 1.41
CA LEU A 75 5.42 -39.24 2.39
C LEU A 75 6.94 -39.07 2.30
N VAL A 76 7.38 -37.83 2.18
CA VAL A 76 8.79 -37.44 2.16
C VAL A 76 9.09 -36.32 3.14
N ARG A 77 10.36 -36.16 3.47
CA ARG A 77 10.87 -35.03 4.24
C ARG A 77 10.91 -33.78 3.38
N THR A 78 10.14 -32.76 3.76
CA THR A 78 10.06 -31.50 3.01
C THR A 78 9.73 -30.33 3.96
N ALA A 79 9.35 -29.19 3.41
CA ALA A 79 8.71 -28.11 4.13
C ALA A 79 7.45 -27.68 3.37
N TRP A 80 6.48 -27.16 4.10
CA TRP A 80 5.29 -26.57 3.54
C TRP A 80 5.10 -25.15 4.12
N GLU A 81 5.06 -24.14 3.26
CA GLU A 81 5.07 -22.72 3.67
C GLU A 81 6.16 -22.39 4.73
N GLY A 82 7.40 -22.86 4.50
CA GLY A 82 8.52 -22.56 5.39
C GLY A 82 8.58 -23.41 6.68
N LEU A 83 7.72 -24.40 6.85
CA LEU A 83 7.63 -25.24 8.02
C LEU A 83 7.99 -26.69 7.68
N ALA A 84 8.99 -27.23 8.37
CA ALA A 84 9.46 -28.59 8.17
C ALA A 84 8.38 -29.63 8.53
N CYS A 85 8.14 -30.57 7.65
CA CYS A 85 7.16 -31.66 7.86
C CYS A 85 7.41 -32.85 6.94
N TRP A 86 6.74 -33.97 7.23
CA TRP A 86 6.51 -35.02 6.29
C TRP A 86 5.21 -34.73 5.55
N ASN A 87 5.26 -34.64 4.22
CA ASN A 87 4.09 -34.38 3.38
C ASN A 87 4.15 -35.27 2.12
N TYR A 88 3.12 -35.17 1.27
CA TYR A 88 3.14 -35.75 -0.06
C TYR A 88 4.45 -35.42 -0.77
N SER A 89 5.06 -36.41 -1.43
CA SER A 89 6.18 -36.15 -2.32
C SER A 89 5.81 -35.08 -3.34
N PRO A 90 6.67 -34.09 -3.57
CA PRO A 90 6.58 -33.27 -4.77
C PRO A 90 6.56 -34.13 -6.04
N CYS A 91 6.09 -33.56 -7.14
CA CYS A 91 6.05 -34.30 -8.41
C CYS A 91 7.45 -34.79 -8.81
N ILE A 92 8.46 -33.90 -8.69
CA ILE A 92 9.88 -34.28 -8.85
C ILE A 92 10.58 -33.92 -7.54
N TYR A 93 11.12 -34.89 -6.86
CA TYR A 93 11.73 -34.78 -5.54
C TYR A 93 13.19 -35.24 -5.54
N ALA A 94 14.00 -34.63 -4.68
CA ALA A 94 15.34 -35.11 -4.34
C ALA A 94 15.66 -34.79 -2.88
N TYR A 95 16.42 -35.67 -2.21
CA TYR A 95 16.87 -35.46 -0.85
C TYR A 95 18.34 -35.87 -0.67
N LYS A 96 19.17 -34.90 -0.29
CA LYS A 96 20.62 -35.10 -0.05
C LYS A 96 21.32 -35.74 -1.24
N VAL A 97 21.11 -35.19 -2.43
CA VAL A 97 21.78 -35.63 -3.68
C VAL A 97 22.61 -34.49 -4.25
N SER A 98 23.50 -34.84 -5.16
CA SER A 98 24.35 -33.89 -5.87
C SER A 98 24.41 -34.17 -7.35
N ASP A 99 24.79 -33.15 -8.12
CA ASP A 99 25.01 -33.27 -9.57
C ASP A 99 23.77 -33.79 -10.30
N ILE A 100 22.66 -33.07 -10.13
CA ILE A 100 21.37 -33.41 -10.75
C ILE A 100 20.95 -32.32 -11.73
N ALA A 101 20.26 -32.74 -12.78
CA ALA A 101 19.75 -31.82 -13.77
C ALA A 101 18.35 -32.19 -14.27
N ILE A 102 17.57 -31.16 -14.61
CA ILE A 102 16.36 -31.26 -15.43
C ILE A 102 16.59 -30.35 -16.64
N THR A 103 16.58 -30.91 -17.84
CA THR A 103 16.98 -30.18 -19.06
C THR A 103 16.05 -30.51 -20.24
N GLY A 104 16.26 -29.79 -21.35
CA GLY A 104 15.59 -30.04 -22.61
C GLY A 104 14.43 -29.04 -22.88
N LYS A 105 13.74 -29.22 -24.01
CA LYS A 105 12.69 -28.30 -24.47
C LYS A 105 11.27 -28.84 -24.29
N GLY A 106 11.14 -29.91 -23.50
CA GLY A 106 9.84 -30.50 -23.18
C GLY A 106 9.07 -29.77 -22.09
N THR A 107 7.91 -30.27 -21.76
CA THR A 107 6.99 -29.71 -20.78
C THR A 107 6.85 -30.61 -19.55
N ILE A 108 6.91 -30.04 -18.37
CA ILE A 108 6.56 -30.68 -17.10
C ILE A 108 5.18 -30.14 -16.71
N ASP A 109 4.17 -31.00 -16.71
CA ASP A 109 2.77 -30.68 -16.39
C ASP A 109 2.41 -31.29 -15.01
N GLY A 110 2.25 -30.45 -14.01
CA GLY A 110 1.88 -30.87 -12.65
C GLY A 110 0.45 -31.37 -12.48
N GLY A 111 -0.38 -31.30 -13.52
CA GLY A 111 -1.77 -31.76 -13.52
C GLY A 111 -2.71 -30.97 -12.61
N GLY A 112 -2.30 -29.78 -12.16
CA GLY A 112 -3.12 -28.87 -11.35
C GLY A 112 -4.19 -28.16 -12.18
N ASN A 113 -5.43 -28.24 -11.73
CA ASN A 113 -6.57 -27.47 -12.25
C ASN A 113 -7.71 -27.46 -11.21
N ASN A 114 -8.83 -26.83 -11.55
CA ASN A 114 -9.97 -26.67 -10.64
C ASN A 114 -10.68 -27.99 -10.27
N ASP A 115 -10.45 -29.08 -11.00
CA ASP A 115 -11.01 -30.40 -10.72
C ASP A 115 -9.99 -31.34 -10.04
N THR A 116 -8.75 -30.89 -9.86
CA THR A 116 -7.65 -31.66 -9.30
C THR A 116 -7.04 -30.95 -8.07
N TRP A 117 -5.73 -30.74 -8.06
CA TRP A 117 -4.99 -30.20 -6.92
C TRP A 117 -5.45 -28.82 -6.45
N TRP A 118 -5.90 -27.93 -7.36
CA TRP A 118 -6.18 -26.54 -6.99
C TRP A 118 -7.39 -26.40 -6.07
N GLN A 119 -8.41 -27.29 -6.21
CA GLN A 119 -9.56 -27.30 -5.29
C GLN A 119 -9.16 -27.51 -3.81
N TRP A 120 -7.99 -28.13 -3.56
CA TRP A 120 -7.47 -28.30 -2.20
C TRP A 120 -7.03 -27.01 -1.54
N ASN A 121 -6.93 -25.91 -2.27
CA ASN A 121 -6.74 -24.57 -1.67
C ASN A 121 -7.91 -24.18 -0.75
N GLY A 122 -9.11 -24.69 -1.01
CA GLY A 122 -10.31 -24.36 -0.25
C GLY A 122 -11.00 -23.06 -0.68
N ASN A 123 -10.61 -22.47 -1.82
CA ASN A 123 -11.28 -21.30 -2.41
C ASN A 123 -12.16 -21.76 -3.58
N PRO A 124 -13.47 -21.35 -3.62
CA PRO A 124 -14.36 -21.67 -4.73
C PRO A 124 -13.85 -21.25 -6.11
N TYR A 125 -13.09 -20.17 -6.20
CA TYR A 125 -12.46 -19.72 -7.46
C TYR A 125 -11.55 -20.78 -8.07
N PHE A 126 -10.93 -21.62 -7.24
CA PHE A 126 -10.08 -22.73 -7.65
C PHE A 126 -10.77 -24.10 -7.59
N GLY A 127 -12.08 -24.13 -7.73
CA GLY A 127 -12.86 -25.38 -7.83
C GLY A 127 -13.25 -26.02 -6.49
N TYR A 128 -12.93 -25.43 -5.33
CA TYR A 128 -13.39 -25.96 -4.05
C TYR A 128 -14.91 -25.91 -3.94
N LYS A 129 -15.48 -27.04 -3.51
CA LYS A 129 -16.92 -27.19 -3.24
C LYS A 129 -17.10 -27.71 -1.83
N GLU A 130 -17.77 -26.93 -0.98
CA GLU A 130 -18.03 -27.29 0.40
C GLU A 130 -18.84 -28.60 0.51
N GLY A 131 -18.45 -29.50 1.39
CA GLY A 131 -19.08 -30.83 1.55
C GLY A 131 -18.77 -31.83 0.43
N VAL A 132 -18.17 -31.40 -0.69
CA VAL A 132 -17.79 -32.26 -1.83
C VAL A 132 -16.27 -32.47 -1.88
N THR A 133 -15.49 -31.39 -1.82
CA THR A 133 -14.03 -31.48 -1.79
C THR A 133 -13.59 -31.99 -0.42
N LYS A 134 -13.22 -33.27 -0.37
CA LYS A 134 -12.92 -33.98 0.90
C LYS A 134 -11.60 -33.57 1.53
N GLU A 135 -10.58 -33.31 0.71
CA GLU A 135 -9.25 -32.97 1.17
C GLU A 135 -8.90 -31.54 0.74
N HIS A 136 -8.60 -30.66 1.70
CA HIS A 136 -8.25 -29.26 1.44
C HIS A 136 -7.52 -28.62 2.63
N GLN A 137 -6.72 -27.59 2.38
CA GLN A 137 -5.88 -26.95 3.40
C GLN A 137 -6.67 -26.21 4.51
N LYS A 138 -7.92 -25.83 4.26
CA LYS A 138 -8.79 -25.19 5.27
C LYS A 138 -9.40 -26.15 6.29
N MET A 139 -9.21 -27.46 6.14
CA MET A 139 -9.70 -28.43 7.14
C MET A 139 -8.88 -28.47 8.45
N GLY A 140 -7.99 -27.49 8.63
CA GLY A 140 -7.20 -27.30 9.84
C GLY A 140 -5.76 -27.78 9.77
N SER A 141 -5.35 -28.50 8.73
CA SER A 141 -3.98 -29.05 8.62
C SER A 141 -2.91 -27.95 8.53
N ARG A 142 -3.17 -26.86 7.80
CA ARG A 142 -2.28 -25.70 7.77
C ARG A 142 -2.08 -25.08 9.15
N ALA A 143 -3.18 -24.79 9.85
CA ALA A 143 -3.13 -24.21 11.20
C ALA A 143 -2.48 -25.17 12.21
N ARG A 144 -2.73 -26.49 12.08
CA ARG A 144 -2.11 -27.51 12.91
C ARG A 144 -0.60 -27.56 12.69
N LEU A 145 -0.12 -27.55 11.44
CA LEU A 145 1.31 -27.51 11.14
C LEU A 145 1.97 -26.24 11.72
N GLN A 146 1.34 -25.10 11.57
CA GLN A 146 1.82 -23.82 12.15
C GLN A 146 1.92 -23.93 13.68
N LYS A 147 0.87 -24.44 14.34
CA LYS A 147 0.88 -24.61 15.79
C LYS A 147 1.94 -25.61 16.26
N MET A 148 2.07 -26.75 15.60
CA MET A 148 3.11 -27.76 15.93
C MET A 148 4.52 -27.16 15.82
N ALA A 149 4.78 -26.32 14.81
CA ALA A 149 6.07 -25.66 14.63
C ALA A 149 6.33 -24.62 15.73
N GLU A 150 5.34 -23.79 16.08
CA GLU A 150 5.45 -22.81 17.16
C GLU A 150 5.64 -23.49 18.54
N ASP A 151 4.96 -24.58 18.80
CA ASP A 151 5.07 -25.36 20.04
C ASP A 151 6.38 -26.19 20.09
N GLY A 152 7.21 -26.18 19.06
CA GLY A 152 8.46 -26.92 19.02
C GLY A 152 8.29 -28.45 18.90
N VAL A 153 7.16 -28.92 18.38
CA VAL A 153 6.94 -30.35 18.15
C VAL A 153 8.04 -30.90 17.21
N PRO A 154 8.66 -32.03 17.54
CA PRO A 154 9.71 -32.60 16.73
C PRO A 154 9.27 -32.88 15.28
N PHE A 155 10.19 -32.65 14.33
CA PHE A 155 9.93 -32.84 12.90
C PHE A 155 9.31 -34.21 12.55
N ASP A 156 9.81 -35.29 13.16
CA ASP A 156 9.35 -36.66 12.85
C ASP A 156 7.90 -36.92 13.28
N GLU A 157 7.30 -36.08 14.12
CA GLU A 157 5.91 -36.14 14.53
C GLU A 157 4.99 -35.32 13.63
N ARG A 158 5.52 -34.37 12.82
CA ARG A 158 4.75 -33.52 11.94
C ARG A 158 4.45 -34.24 10.63
N LYS A 159 3.53 -35.21 10.69
CA LYS A 159 3.14 -36.04 9.53
C LYS A 159 1.85 -35.54 8.91
N PHE A 160 1.95 -35.20 7.64
CA PHE A 160 0.85 -34.74 6.78
C PHE A 160 0.90 -35.60 5.49
N GLY A 161 -0.19 -35.71 4.76
CA GLY A 161 -0.28 -36.56 3.58
C GLY A 161 -1.74 -36.94 3.35
N MET A 162 -2.04 -38.22 3.10
CA MET A 162 -3.42 -38.66 2.85
C MET A 162 -4.40 -38.11 3.87
N GLY A 163 -5.45 -37.42 3.38
CA GLY A 163 -6.48 -36.84 4.22
C GLY A 163 -6.12 -35.50 4.87
N GLN A 164 -5.04 -34.84 4.47
CA GLN A 164 -4.58 -33.59 5.11
C GLN A 164 -4.65 -32.33 4.23
N GLY A 165 -4.82 -32.46 2.92
CA GLY A 165 -5.04 -31.35 1.98
C GLY A 165 -3.88 -30.38 1.79
N LEU A 166 -2.66 -30.72 2.17
CA LEU A 166 -1.46 -29.91 1.90
C LEU A 166 -0.88 -30.30 0.54
N ARG A 167 -1.09 -29.48 -0.46
CA ARG A 167 -0.68 -29.73 -1.85
C ARG A 167 0.84 -29.86 -2.00
N PRO A 168 1.34 -30.81 -2.79
CA PRO A 168 2.77 -30.94 -3.05
C PRO A 168 3.27 -29.86 -4.03
N GLN A 169 4.57 -29.56 -3.99
CA GLN A 169 5.26 -28.73 -5.00
C GLN A 169 5.43 -29.51 -6.32
N LEU A 170 5.72 -28.80 -7.43
CA LEU A 170 6.07 -29.47 -8.67
C LEU A 170 7.52 -30.01 -8.62
N VAL A 171 8.50 -29.18 -8.31
CA VAL A 171 9.90 -29.56 -8.13
C VAL A 171 10.37 -29.14 -6.76
N ASN A 172 10.79 -30.08 -5.91
CA ASN A 172 11.37 -29.77 -4.62
C ASN A 172 12.62 -30.59 -4.37
N PHE A 173 13.76 -29.94 -4.35
CA PHE A 173 15.05 -30.52 -4.00
C PHE A 173 15.42 -30.08 -2.59
N VAL A 174 15.72 -31.02 -1.71
CA VAL A 174 15.96 -30.77 -0.30
C VAL A 174 17.40 -31.16 0.06
N ARG A 175 18.15 -30.23 0.67
CA ARG A 175 19.55 -30.45 1.12
C ARG A 175 20.45 -31.00 0.02
N SER A 176 20.27 -30.57 -1.21
CA SER A 176 20.96 -31.03 -2.40
C SER A 176 21.87 -29.95 -2.96
N GLU A 177 22.82 -30.31 -3.80
CA GLU A 177 23.80 -29.36 -4.33
C GLU A 177 24.19 -29.62 -5.80
N ARG A 178 24.70 -28.61 -6.48
CA ARG A 178 25.04 -28.60 -7.90
C ARG A 178 23.86 -29.03 -8.77
N ILE A 179 22.87 -28.15 -8.80
CA ILE A 179 21.57 -28.37 -9.42
C ILE A 179 21.47 -27.51 -10.68
N LEU A 180 21.05 -28.12 -11.78
CA LEU A 180 20.72 -27.40 -13.01
C LEU A 180 19.29 -27.69 -13.43
N ILE A 181 18.51 -26.60 -13.69
CA ILE A 181 17.21 -26.69 -14.34
C ILE A 181 17.26 -25.78 -15.57
N LYS A 182 17.12 -26.37 -16.78
CA LYS A 182 17.40 -25.62 -18.00
C LYS A 182 16.41 -25.89 -19.14
N ASP A 183 15.96 -24.81 -19.79
CA ASP A 183 15.16 -24.74 -21.03
C ASP A 183 13.77 -25.39 -21.00
N VAL A 184 13.38 -26.06 -19.92
CA VAL A 184 12.07 -26.73 -19.80
C VAL A 184 10.94 -25.75 -19.58
N LYS A 185 9.73 -26.14 -20.01
CA LYS A 185 8.48 -25.47 -19.67
C LYS A 185 7.81 -26.18 -18.50
N MET A 186 7.36 -25.41 -17.48
CA MET A 186 6.65 -25.91 -16.29
C MET A 186 5.26 -25.30 -16.21
N ILE A 187 4.22 -26.14 -16.13
CA ILE A 187 2.82 -25.72 -16.13
C ILE A 187 2.02 -26.47 -15.08
N ASN A 188 0.89 -25.89 -14.68
CA ASN A 188 -0.14 -26.53 -13.86
C ASN A 188 0.40 -27.17 -12.57
N SER A 189 1.30 -26.50 -11.88
CA SER A 189 1.79 -26.97 -10.58
C SER A 189 0.67 -27.11 -9.56
N PRO A 190 0.70 -28.12 -8.70
CA PRO A 190 -0.24 -28.21 -7.58
C PRO A 190 -0.10 -27.07 -6.57
N PHE A 191 1.13 -26.57 -6.36
CA PHE A 191 1.52 -25.57 -5.39
C PHE A 191 2.73 -24.78 -5.93
N TRP A 192 3.72 -24.39 -5.15
CA TRP A 192 4.97 -23.77 -5.62
C TRP A 192 5.63 -24.58 -6.75
N VAL A 193 6.12 -23.91 -7.78
CA VAL A 193 6.65 -24.61 -8.97
C VAL A 193 8.03 -25.17 -8.71
N MET A 194 9.03 -24.32 -8.47
CA MET A 194 10.40 -24.72 -8.16
C MET A 194 10.75 -24.31 -6.72
N HIS A 195 10.92 -25.28 -5.85
CA HIS A 195 11.21 -25.05 -4.44
C HIS A 195 12.49 -25.78 -4.01
N PRO A 196 13.68 -25.27 -4.32
CA PRO A 196 14.92 -25.77 -3.71
C PRO A 196 14.95 -25.33 -2.23
N LEU A 197 15.14 -26.29 -1.34
CA LEU A 197 15.12 -26.13 0.11
C LEU A 197 16.44 -26.53 0.74
N LEU A 198 17.15 -25.60 1.43
CA LEU A 198 18.45 -25.87 2.05
C LEU A 198 19.48 -26.38 1.03
N CYS A 199 19.42 -25.93 -0.20
CA CYS A 199 20.26 -26.33 -1.31
C CYS A 199 21.39 -25.34 -1.58
N LYS A 200 22.38 -25.80 -2.36
CA LYS A 200 23.54 -25.00 -2.73
C LYS A 200 23.93 -25.20 -4.20
N ASP A 201 24.48 -24.11 -4.79
CA ASP A 201 24.99 -24.12 -6.18
C ASP A 201 23.88 -24.50 -7.19
N ILE A 202 22.90 -23.62 -7.35
CA ILE A 202 21.69 -23.83 -8.15
C ILE A 202 21.72 -22.91 -9.36
N THR A 203 21.49 -23.48 -10.55
CA THR A 203 21.27 -22.71 -11.77
C THR A 203 19.92 -23.04 -12.37
N VAL A 204 19.09 -21.99 -12.59
CA VAL A 204 17.84 -22.04 -13.34
C VAL A 204 18.01 -21.14 -14.57
N ASP A 205 18.03 -21.73 -15.76
CA ASP A 205 18.36 -21.03 -16.99
C ASP A 205 17.39 -21.35 -18.12
N GLY A 206 16.79 -20.33 -18.73
CA GLY A 206 15.90 -20.48 -19.88
C GLY A 206 14.56 -21.16 -19.58
N VAL A 207 14.18 -21.30 -18.32
CA VAL A 207 12.93 -21.96 -17.90
C VAL A 207 11.74 -21.05 -18.16
N THR A 208 10.65 -21.63 -18.70
CA THR A 208 9.36 -20.94 -18.80
C THR A 208 8.39 -21.54 -17.79
N VAL A 209 7.91 -20.71 -16.88
CA VAL A 209 6.83 -21.05 -15.94
C VAL A 209 5.52 -20.42 -16.39
N TRP A 210 4.49 -21.23 -16.53
CA TRP A 210 3.10 -20.78 -16.77
C TRP A 210 2.16 -21.46 -15.79
N ASN A 211 1.86 -20.82 -14.68
CA ASN A 211 1.14 -21.45 -13.58
C ASN A 211 0.20 -20.47 -12.87
N GLU A 212 -1.07 -20.45 -13.25
CA GLU A 212 -2.11 -19.57 -12.67
C GLU A 212 -2.77 -20.16 -11.40
N GLY A 213 -2.30 -21.30 -10.92
CA GLY A 213 -2.84 -21.97 -9.74
C GLY A 213 -2.61 -21.20 -8.43
N PRO A 214 -3.39 -21.52 -7.39
CA PRO A 214 -3.26 -20.86 -6.08
C PRO A 214 -1.92 -21.21 -5.41
N ASN A 215 -1.24 -20.21 -4.85
CA ASN A 215 0.14 -20.30 -4.37
C ASN A 215 1.06 -20.88 -5.45
N GLY A 216 0.90 -20.36 -6.65
CA GLY A 216 1.60 -20.82 -7.83
C GLY A 216 2.91 -20.07 -8.06
N ASP A 217 3.68 -19.81 -6.99
CA ASP A 217 4.98 -19.16 -7.04
C ASP A 217 5.91 -19.87 -8.01
N GLY A 218 6.65 -19.09 -8.82
CA GLY A 218 7.46 -19.66 -9.90
C GLY A 218 8.76 -20.30 -9.42
N CYS A 219 9.53 -19.61 -8.58
CA CYS A 219 10.76 -20.14 -8.02
C CYS A 219 10.99 -19.62 -6.59
N ASP A 220 11.05 -20.53 -5.64
CA ASP A 220 11.16 -20.25 -4.21
C ASP A 220 12.44 -20.83 -3.60
N PRO A 221 13.63 -20.24 -3.84
CA PRO A 221 14.84 -20.69 -3.17
C PRO A 221 14.72 -20.40 -1.67
N GLU A 222 14.64 -21.47 -0.86
CA GLU A 222 14.44 -21.39 0.58
C GLU A 222 15.67 -21.84 1.34
N ALA A 223 16.30 -20.93 2.11
CA ALA A 223 17.56 -21.16 2.82
C ALA A 223 18.67 -21.72 1.90
N CYS A 224 18.74 -21.19 0.68
CA CYS A 224 19.66 -21.62 -0.37
C CYS A 224 20.88 -20.70 -0.49
N GLU A 225 21.98 -21.25 -1.01
CA GLU A 225 23.23 -20.52 -1.21
C GLU A 225 23.72 -20.67 -2.66
N ASN A 226 24.21 -19.58 -3.27
CA ASN A 226 24.72 -19.51 -4.63
C ASN A 226 23.66 -19.93 -5.66
N VAL A 227 22.69 -19.06 -5.90
CA VAL A 227 21.58 -19.29 -6.82
C VAL A 227 21.68 -18.35 -8.01
N LEU A 228 21.65 -18.90 -9.22
CA LEU A 228 21.56 -18.14 -10.46
C LEU A 228 20.21 -18.46 -11.14
N ILE A 229 19.38 -17.43 -11.36
CA ILE A 229 18.14 -17.52 -12.13
C ILE A 229 18.28 -16.57 -13.31
N GLN A 230 18.32 -17.11 -14.53
CA GLN A 230 18.53 -16.27 -15.71
C GLN A 230 17.74 -16.71 -16.94
N ASN A 231 17.47 -15.75 -17.83
CA ASN A 231 16.82 -15.99 -19.12
C ASN A 231 15.44 -16.66 -19.01
N CYS A 232 14.77 -16.54 -17.86
CA CYS A 232 13.51 -17.21 -17.54
C CYS A 232 12.31 -16.33 -17.83
N ILE A 233 11.17 -16.97 -18.06
CA ILE A 233 9.87 -16.32 -18.21
C ILE A 233 8.95 -16.84 -17.11
N PHE A 234 8.32 -15.90 -16.36
CA PHE A 234 7.39 -16.21 -15.29
C PHE A 234 6.03 -15.59 -15.56
N HIS A 235 5.02 -16.44 -15.64
CA HIS A 235 3.60 -16.09 -15.62
C HIS A 235 2.95 -16.91 -14.51
N THR A 236 2.65 -16.28 -13.37
CA THR A 236 2.32 -16.98 -12.12
C THR A 236 1.07 -16.45 -11.47
N GLY A 237 0.37 -17.31 -10.75
CA GLY A 237 -0.80 -16.95 -9.93
C GLY A 237 -0.44 -16.40 -8.55
N ASP A 238 0.85 -16.41 -8.18
CA ASP A 238 1.40 -15.81 -6.97
C ASP A 238 2.76 -15.14 -7.30
N ASP A 239 3.74 -15.10 -6.42
CA ASP A 239 5.02 -14.42 -6.69
C ASP A 239 5.82 -15.12 -7.83
N CYS A 240 6.48 -14.34 -8.70
CA CYS A 240 7.32 -14.94 -9.77
C CYS A 240 8.57 -15.61 -9.20
N ILE A 241 9.33 -14.87 -8.39
CA ILE A 241 10.49 -15.39 -7.64
C ILE A 241 10.32 -14.93 -6.19
N ALA A 242 10.20 -15.89 -5.26
CA ALA A 242 10.04 -15.60 -3.85
C ALA A 242 11.14 -16.24 -3.01
N ILE A 243 12.13 -15.46 -2.62
CA ILE A 243 13.27 -15.90 -1.80
C ILE A 243 12.81 -16.06 -0.36
N LYS A 244 13.03 -17.23 0.21
CA LYS A 244 12.57 -17.62 1.55
C LYS A 244 13.73 -18.22 2.39
N SER A 245 13.54 -18.32 3.70
CA SER A 245 14.51 -18.96 4.62
C SER A 245 13.83 -19.50 5.89
N GLY A 246 12.64 -20.06 5.70
CA GLY A 246 11.86 -20.68 6.79
C GLY A 246 10.95 -19.70 7.54
N ARG A 247 9.91 -20.28 8.14
CA ARG A 247 8.86 -19.54 8.83
C ARG A 247 9.04 -19.65 10.34
N ASN A 248 8.98 -18.52 11.03
CA ASN A 248 8.92 -18.40 12.49
C ASN A 248 9.97 -19.27 13.21
N ASN A 249 9.54 -20.13 14.13
CA ASN A 249 10.42 -20.94 14.95
C ASN A 249 11.34 -21.85 14.10
N ASP A 250 10.79 -22.52 13.09
CA ASP A 250 11.58 -23.43 12.24
C ASP A 250 12.68 -22.66 11.49
N GLY A 251 12.35 -21.50 10.90
CA GLY A 251 13.34 -20.70 10.18
C GLY A 251 14.43 -20.15 11.11
N ARG A 252 14.07 -19.75 12.33
CA ARG A 252 15.05 -19.33 13.33
C ARG A 252 15.94 -20.50 13.79
N LEU A 253 15.38 -21.70 13.94
CA LEU A 253 16.13 -22.90 14.29
C LEU A 253 17.08 -23.35 13.17
N TRP A 254 16.66 -23.24 11.90
CA TRP A 254 17.54 -23.49 10.77
C TRP A 254 18.73 -22.52 10.76
N ASN A 255 18.46 -21.27 11.13
CA ASN A 255 19.45 -20.19 11.20
C ASN A 255 20.33 -20.14 9.94
N LYS A 256 19.69 -20.30 8.78
CA LYS A 256 20.34 -20.27 7.47
C LYS A 256 19.66 -19.25 6.57
N PRO A 257 20.35 -18.15 6.24
CA PRO A 257 19.83 -17.20 5.27
C PRO A 257 19.84 -17.79 3.86
N SER A 258 18.96 -17.32 3.00
CA SER A 258 19.16 -17.40 1.56
C SER A 258 20.17 -16.35 1.15
N LYS A 259 21.25 -16.75 0.43
CA LYS A 259 22.35 -15.82 0.12
C LYS A 259 23.00 -16.04 -1.22
N ASN A 260 23.62 -14.97 -1.74
CA ASN A 260 24.34 -14.97 -3.02
C ASN A 260 23.43 -15.38 -4.18
N ILE A 261 22.36 -14.59 -4.41
CA ILE A 261 21.35 -14.88 -5.41
C ILE A 261 21.44 -13.85 -6.54
N ILE A 262 21.57 -14.31 -7.75
CA ILE A 262 21.58 -13.49 -8.97
C ILE A 262 20.35 -13.82 -9.80
N ILE A 263 19.58 -12.81 -10.15
CA ILE A 263 18.41 -12.89 -11.04
C ILE A 263 18.68 -11.95 -12.20
N ARG A 264 18.73 -12.47 -13.44
CA ARG A 264 19.02 -11.62 -14.59
C ARG A 264 18.36 -12.04 -15.88
N ASN A 265 18.12 -11.07 -16.76
CA ASN A 265 17.55 -11.31 -18.09
C ASN A 265 16.23 -12.10 -18.04
N CYS A 266 15.42 -11.89 -17.00
CA CYS A 266 14.14 -12.57 -16.80
C CYS A 266 12.98 -11.67 -17.19
N ARG A 267 11.88 -12.27 -17.63
CA ARG A 267 10.60 -11.60 -17.87
C ARG A 267 9.57 -12.08 -16.85
N MET A 268 8.93 -11.13 -16.17
CA MET A 268 7.80 -11.38 -15.25
C MET A 268 6.54 -10.83 -15.90
N GLU A 269 5.68 -11.72 -16.37
CA GLU A 269 4.50 -11.37 -17.17
C GLU A 269 3.21 -11.30 -16.36
N ASP A 270 3.15 -11.98 -15.21
CA ASP A 270 2.04 -11.89 -14.25
C ASP A 270 2.47 -12.41 -12.88
N GLY A 271 1.76 -12.02 -11.80
CA GLY A 271 2.02 -12.50 -10.44
C GLY A 271 1.75 -11.47 -9.33
N HIS A 272 1.93 -11.88 -8.07
CA HIS A 272 1.83 -10.98 -6.92
C HIS A 272 3.11 -10.16 -6.67
N GLY A 273 4.22 -10.55 -7.26
CA GLY A 273 5.48 -9.83 -7.20
C GLY A 273 6.52 -10.39 -8.17
N GLY A 274 7.34 -9.52 -8.76
CA GLY A 274 8.41 -9.94 -9.67
C GLY A 274 9.56 -10.57 -8.90
N VAL A 275 10.28 -9.77 -8.12
CA VAL A 275 11.33 -10.23 -7.19
C VAL A 275 10.86 -9.99 -5.77
N VAL A 276 10.65 -11.06 -5.01
CA VAL A 276 10.08 -11.01 -3.68
C VAL A 276 11.01 -11.63 -2.65
N ILE A 277 11.11 -11.05 -1.47
CA ILE A 277 11.82 -11.57 -0.31
C ILE A 277 10.78 -11.76 0.80
N GLY A 278 10.60 -13.00 1.21
CA GLY A 278 9.60 -13.39 2.21
C GLY A 278 8.29 -13.94 1.62
N SER A 279 7.26 -14.12 2.49
CA SER A 279 7.22 -13.76 3.92
C SER A 279 7.99 -14.72 4.84
N GLU A 280 8.19 -15.97 4.45
CA GLU A 280 8.92 -17.01 5.20
C GLU A 280 10.43 -16.72 5.17
N ILE A 281 10.90 -15.74 5.99
CA ILE A 281 12.27 -15.21 5.91
C ILE A 281 12.97 -15.14 7.27
N SER A 282 12.60 -16.04 8.17
CA SER A 282 13.11 -16.03 9.55
C SER A 282 14.61 -16.32 9.66
N GLY A 283 15.17 -17.07 8.72
CA GLY A 283 16.62 -17.30 8.64
C GLY A 283 17.42 -16.14 8.05
N GLY A 284 16.73 -15.11 7.51
CA GLY A 284 17.35 -13.95 6.87
C GLY A 284 17.59 -14.12 5.36
N CYS A 285 18.07 -13.05 4.74
CA CYS A 285 18.40 -13.00 3.31
C CYS A 285 19.53 -12.01 3.07
N GLU A 286 20.51 -12.37 2.26
CA GLU A 286 21.62 -11.48 1.97
C GLU A 286 22.21 -11.66 0.57
N ASN A 287 22.72 -10.56 0.00
CA ASN A 287 23.38 -10.53 -1.30
C ASN A 287 22.46 -11.02 -2.44
N VAL A 288 21.37 -10.28 -2.69
CA VAL A 288 20.47 -10.53 -3.82
C VAL A 288 20.67 -9.44 -4.87
N TYR A 289 20.89 -9.84 -6.10
CA TYR A 289 21.11 -8.96 -7.23
C TYR A 289 20.12 -9.30 -8.36
N ALA A 290 19.20 -8.37 -8.66
CA ALA A 290 18.29 -8.50 -9.80
C ALA A 290 18.67 -7.47 -10.87
N GLU A 291 18.93 -7.90 -12.10
CA GLU A 291 19.36 -7.00 -13.16
C GLU A 291 18.84 -7.36 -14.55
N ASN A 292 18.69 -6.36 -15.42
CA ASN A 292 18.30 -6.52 -16.81
C ASN A 292 17.00 -7.34 -16.99
N CYS A 293 16.00 -7.09 -16.14
CA CYS A 293 14.72 -7.78 -16.19
C CYS A 293 13.63 -6.88 -16.82
N GLU A 294 12.63 -7.52 -17.41
CA GLU A 294 11.45 -6.88 -17.96
C GLU A 294 10.21 -7.33 -17.20
N MET A 295 9.33 -6.39 -16.83
CA MET A 295 8.12 -6.68 -16.09
C MET A 295 6.96 -5.85 -16.65
N ASP A 296 5.90 -6.50 -17.09
CA ASP A 296 4.74 -5.79 -17.64
C ASP A 296 3.46 -6.61 -17.51
N SER A 297 2.63 -6.25 -16.53
CA SER A 297 1.27 -6.81 -16.42
C SER A 297 0.40 -5.90 -15.52
N PRO A 298 -0.87 -5.70 -15.88
CA PRO A 298 -1.83 -5.02 -15.01
C PRO A 298 -2.15 -5.82 -13.73
N HIS A 299 -1.80 -7.09 -13.67
CA HIS A 299 -2.02 -7.98 -12.53
C HIS A 299 -0.75 -8.16 -11.69
N LEU A 300 0.43 -7.99 -12.26
CA LEU A 300 1.68 -8.01 -11.50
C LEU A 300 1.65 -6.90 -10.43
N GLU A 301 1.61 -7.29 -9.16
CA GLU A 301 1.30 -6.31 -8.13
C GLU A 301 2.50 -5.45 -7.73
N ARG A 302 3.71 -6.02 -7.60
CA ARG A 302 4.92 -5.32 -7.12
C ARG A 302 6.15 -5.77 -7.90
N ILE A 303 7.09 -4.87 -8.06
CA ILE A 303 8.30 -5.16 -8.82
C ILE A 303 9.41 -5.72 -7.91
N LEU A 304 9.85 -4.95 -6.92
CA LEU A 304 10.68 -5.42 -5.81
C LEU A 304 9.86 -5.36 -4.52
N ARG A 305 9.68 -6.52 -3.89
CA ARG A 305 8.86 -6.65 -2.68
C ARG A 305 9.64 -7.30 -1.55
N ILE A 306 9.68 -6.66 -0.39
CA ILE A 306 10.14 -7.27 0.87
C ILE A 306 8.94 -7.30 1.82
N LYS A 307 8.57 -8.50 2.27
CA LYS A 307 7.42 -8.73 3.15
C LYS A 307 7.82 -9.62 4.33
N THR A 308 7.62 -9.11 5.54
CA THR A 308 7.93 -9.83 6.79
C THR A 308 7.12 -9.24 7.95
N ASN A 309 7.26 -9.80 9.14
CA ASN A 309 6.62 -9.30 10.35
C ASN A 309 7.41 -9.71 11.60
N ASN A 310 6.95 -9.30 12.78
CA ASN A 310 7.61 -9.58 14.05
C ASN A 310 7.40 -11.00 14.62
N CYS A 311 6.81 -11.93 13.85
CA CYS A 311 6.86 -13.36 14.12
C CYS A 311 8.11 -14.00 13.51
N ARG A 312 8.65 -13.39 12.46
CA ARG A 312 9.76 -13.91 11.65
C ARG A 312 11.11 -13.60 12.26
N GLY A 313 11.39 -12.34 12.59
CA GLY A 313 12.77 -11.89 12.82
C GLY A 313 13.59 -11.91 11.53
N GLY A 314 14.89 -12.14 11.66
CA GLY A 314 15.81 -12.27 10.54
C GLY A 314 16.40 -10.94 10.06
N LEU A 315 17.56 -11.03 9.41
CA LEU A 315 18.25 -9.92 8.78
C LEU A 315 18.13 -10.05 7.26
N ILE A 316 17.58 -9.03 6.62
CA ILE A 316 17.48 -8.90 5.17
C ILE A 316 18.41 -7.76 4.75
N GLN A 317 19.46 -8.06 4.01
CA GLN A 317 20.47 -7.05 3.67
C GLN A 317 21.10 -7.26 2.30
N ASN A 318 21.65 -6.17 1.74
CA ASN A 318 22.34 -6.17 0.45
C ASN A 318 21.43 -6.68 -0.68
N ILE A 319 20.28 -6.00 -0.85
CA ILE A 319 19.29 -6.32 -1.88
C ILE A 319 19.35 -5.25 -2.96
N HIS A 320 19.73 -5.62 -4.16
CA HIS A 320 20.02 -4.68 -5.24
C HIS A 320 19.24 -5.03 -6.50
N MET A 321 18.49 -4.06 -7.03
CA MET A 321 17.80 -4.15 -8.32
C MET A 321 18.33 -3.05 -9.23
N ARG A 322 18.68 -3.40 -10.47
CA ARG A 322 19.16 -2.40 -11.43
C ARG A 322 18.78 -2.73 -12.88
N LYS A 323 18.66 -1.67 -13.70
CA LYS A 323 18.37 -1.80 -15.14
C LYS A 323 17.16 -2.68 -15.41
N VAL A 324 16.03 -2.36 -14.76
CA VAL A 324 14.76 -3.07 -14.93
C VAL A 324 13.77 -2.14 -15.63
N THR A 325 13.14 -2.66 -16.66
CA THR A 325 12.10 -1.94 -17.40
C THR A 325 10.74 -2.49 -17.00
N VAL A 326 9.87 -1.57 -16.55
CA VAL A 326 8.50 -1.91 -16.14
C VAL A 326 7.51 -1.18 -17.03
N GLY A 327 6.67 -1.92 -17.76
CA GLY A 327 5.52 -1.34 -18.46
C GLY A 327 4.47 -0.89 -17.44
N GLN A 328 3.96 -1.82 -16.65
CA GLN A 328 3.01 -1.51 -15.58
C GLN A 328 3.07 -2.52 -14.44
N CYS A 329 2.65 -2.05 -13.27
CA CYS A 329 2.33 -2.91 -12.14
C CYS A 329 1.13 -2.35 -11.34
N LYS A 330 0.44 -3.23 -10.63
CA LYS A 330 -0.82 -2.90 -9.97
C LYS A 330 -0.65 -2.05 -8.71
N GLU A 331 0.39 -2.29 -7.90
CA GLU A 331 0.54 -1.62 -6.61
C GLU A 331 1.79 -0.73 -6.54
N ALA A 332 2.99 -1.27 -6.47
CA ALA A 332 4.19 -0.49 -6.20
C ALA A 332 5.44 -1.00 -6.93
N VAL A 333 6.30 -0.06 -7.35
CA VAL A 333 7.60 -0.41 -7.95
C VAL A 333 8.55 -0.94 -6.86
N LEU A 334 8.68 -0.24 -5.74
CA LEU A 334 9.38 -0.73 -4.55
C LEU A 334 8.40 -0.82 -3.39
N LYS A 335 8.26 -2.01 -2.77
CA LYS A 335 7.49 -2.21 -1.54
C LYS A 335 8.29 -2.92 -0.47
N ILE A 336 8.45 -2.27 0.68
CA ILE A 336 8.98 -2.88 1.92
C ILE A 336 7.86 -2.85 2.94
N ASN A 337 7.48 -3.99 3.51
CA ASN A 337 6.39 -4.10 4.48
C ASN A 337 6.77 -5.02 5.64
N LEU A 338 6.98 -4.43 6.83
CA LEU A 338 7.27 -5.13 8.07
C LEU A 338 6.03 -5.41 8.93
N ASP A 339 4.86 -5.03 8.45
CA ASP A 339 3.55 -5.33 9.05
C ASP A 339 2.72 -6.26 8.14
N TYR A 340 3.37 -7.29 7.60
CA TYR A 340 2.74 -8.28 6.74
C TYR A 340 2.00 -9.31 7.59
N GLU A 341 0.75 -9.63 7.23
CA GLU A 341 -0.11 -10.54 8.01
C GLU A 341 -0.17 -10.20 9.52
N PRO A 342 -0.61 -9.00 9.90
CA PRO A 342 -0.53 -8.54 11.30
C PRO A 342 -1.36 -9.37 12.29
N ARG A 343 -2.26 -10.24 11.77
CA ARG A 343 -3.11 -11.13 12.56
C ARG A 343 -2.65 -12.59 12.54
N GLU A 344 -1.45 -12.88 12.02
CA GLU A 344 -0.90 -14.24 12.06
C GLU A 344 -0.82 -14.76 13.51
N ALA A 345 -1.29 -15.99 13.71
CA ALA A 345 -1.18 -16.68 15.00
C ALA A 345 0.24 -17.21 15.19
N CYS A 346 1.04 -16.51 15.97
CA CYS A 346 2.47 -16.81 16.19
C CYS A 346 2.99 -16.19 17.49
N TYR A 347 4.13 -16.63 17.96
CA TYR A 347 4.89 -15.91 18.97
C TYR A 347 5.56 -14.68 18.35
N ARG A 348 5.36 -13.52 18.94
CA ARG A 348 5.84 -12.21 18.46
C ARG A 348 7.01 -11.71 19.29
N GLY A 349 7.66 -10.63 18.82
CA GLY A 349 8.79 -10.01 19.48
C GLY A 349 10.12 -10.27 18.79
N PHE A 350 10.09 -10.90 17.62
CA PHE A 350 11.25 -11.13 16.76
C PHE A 350 11.28 -10.05 15.69
N GLU A 351 11.82 -8.87 16.02
CA GLU A 351 11.84 -7.74 15.09
C GLU A 351 12.80 -8.01 13.91
N PRO A 352 12.29 -8.04 12.68
CA PRO A 352 13.15 -8.19 11.50
C PRO A 352 13.92 -6.92 11.23
N THR A 353 15.04 -7.03 10.52
CA THR A 353 15.82 -5.88 10.05
C THR A 353 15.96 -5.94 8.54
N VAL A 354 15.67 -4.81 7.88
CA VAL A 354 15.87 -4.62 6.44
C VAL A 354 16.84 -3.46 6.24
N ARG A 355 17.97 -3.73 5.59
CA ARG A 355 18.98 -2.70 5.36
C ARG A 355 19.75 -2.89 4.06
N ASN A 356 20.38 -1.80 3.59
CA ASN A 356 21.16 -1.76 2.37
C ASN A 356 20.38 -2.34 1.18
N VAL A 357 19.26 -1.68 0.85
CA VAL A 357 18.43 -2.01 -0.31
C VAL A 357 18.59 -0.90 -1.33
N SER A 358 18.92 -1.25 -2.55
CA SER A 358 19.04 -0.27 -3.64
C SER A 358 18.21 -0.63 -4.86
N MET A 359 17.67 0.40 -5.51
CA MET A 359 17.03 0.34 -6.81
C MET A 359 17.67 1.40 -7.71
N GLU A 360 18.27 0.99 -8.81
CA GLU A 360 19.02 1.88 -9.70
C GLU A 360 18.66 1.65 -11.18
N ASP A 361 18.53 2.74 -11.95
CA ASP A 361 18.22 2.70 -13.38
C ASP A 361 16.93 1.88 -13.69
N VAL A 362 15.87 2.07 -12.90
CA VAL A 362 14.58 1.40 -13.08
C VAL A 362 13.57 2.38 -13.65
N THR A 363 12.82 1.95 -14.66
CA THR A 363 11.74 2.72 -15.27
C THR A 363 10.40 2.02 -15.07
N CYS A 364 9.32 2.78 -14.86
CA CYS A 364 7.94 2.26 -14.77
C CYS A 364 6.99 3.24 -15.45
N GLN A 365 6.05 2.72 -16.26
CA GLN A 365 5.09 3.58 -16.98
C GLN A 365 3.76 3.73 -16.25
N LYS A 366 3.42 2.79 -15.32
CA LYS A 366 2.17 2.85 -14.55
C LYS A 366 2.24 2.03 -13.27
N SER A 367 1.84 2.66 -12.16
CA SER A 367 1.70 2.01 -10.85
C SER A 367 0.76 2.80 -9.93
N ASN A 368 0.38 2.24 -8.78
CA ASN A 368 -0.32 3.00 -7.74
C ASN A 368 0.66 3.82 -6.88
N TYR A 369 1.81 3.26 -6.57
CA TYR A 369 2.88 3.88 -5.78
C TYR A 369 4.22 3.71 -6.48
N GLY A 370 5.07 4.73 -6.47
CA GLY A 370 6.48 4.56 -6.86
C GLY A 370 7.24 3.81 -5.76
N VAL A 371 7.25 4.37 -4.55
CA VAL A 371 7.91 3.77 -3.37
C VAL A 371 6.91 3.67 -2.21
N LEU A 372 6.78 2.48 -1.62
CA LEU A 372 5.91 2.20 -0.48
C LEU A 372 6.70 1.46 0.61
N ILE A 373 7.04 2.15 1.69
CA ILE A 373 7.78 1.59 2.81
C ILE A 373 6.93 1.66 4.09
N ILE A 374 6.74 0.52 4.73
CA ILE A 374 6.08 0.37 6.03
C ILE A 374 7.10 -0.27 6.97
N GLY A 375 7.82 0.58 7.72
CA GLY A 375 8.80 0.17 8.71
C GLY A 375 8.17 -0.33 10.01
N GLY A 376 9.01 -0.73 10.95
CA GLY A 376 8.57 -1.18 12.27
C GLY A 376 7.98 -0.06 13.12
N ASN A 377 7.15 -0.44 14.09
CA ASN A 377 6.53 0.53 14.99
C ASN A 377 7.39 0.83 16.24
N LYS A 378 8.25 -0.09 16.63
CA LYS A 378 9.04 -0.01 17.88
C LYS A 378 10.47 0.47 17.65
N VAL A 379 11.16 -0.04 16.67
CA VAL A 379 12.57 0.20 16.38
C VAL A 379 12.80 0.67 14.95
N GLU A 380 13.90 1.38 14.71
CA GLU A 380 14.36 1.76 13.35
C GLU A 380 15.00 0.55 12.67
N ASN A 381 14.17 -0.31 12.10
CA ASN A 381 14.59 -1.58 11.51
C ASN A 381 14.51 -1.62 9.99
N VAL A 382 14.19 -0.51 9.34
CA VAL A 382 14.33 -0.31 7.90
C VAL A 382 15.25 0.88 7.67
N TYR A 383 16.44 0.64 7.13
CA TYR A 383 17.42 1.70 6.93
C TYR A 383 18.39 1.44 5.78
N ASP A 384 19.07 2.52 5.34
CA ASP A 384 19.95 2.51 4.18
C ASP A 384 19.24 2.01 2.92
N ILE A 385 18.12 2.66 2.61
CA ILE A 385 17.32 2.37 1.40
C ILE A 385 17.63 3.46 0.37
N HIS A 386 18.06 3.08 -0.82
CA HIS A 386 18.51 4.00 -1.84
C HIS A 386 17.83 3.75 -3.19
N VAL A 387 17.09 4.74 -3.70
CA VAL A 387 16.49 4.72 -5.03
C VAL A 387 17.19 5.77 -5.87
N LYS A 388 17.88 5.35 -6.94
CA LYS A 388 18.78 6.21 -7.71
C LYS A 388 18.51 6.11 -9.21
N ASN A 389 18.55 7.25 -9.91
CA ASN A 389 18.37 7.33 -11.37
C ASN A 389 17.12 6.60 -11.87
N CYS A 390 16.01 6.69 -11.15
CA CYS A 390 14.78 6.00 -11.49
C CYS A 390 13.73 6.98 -12.03
N LYS A 391 12.92 6.48 -12.98
CA LYS A 391 11.82 7.25 -13.55
C LYS A 391 10.52 6.44 -13.51
N PHE A 392 9.54 6.92 -12.76
CA PHE A 392 8.22 6.30 -12.63
C PHE A 392 7.16 7.27 -13.13
N ASP A 393 6.54 6.93 -14.26
CA ASP A 393 5.44 7.68 -14.82
C ASP A 393 4.10 7.02 -14.46
N GLY A 394 2.97 7.71 -14.65
CA GLY A 394 1.65 7.17 -14.40
C GLY A 394 1.41 6.62 -12.99
N VAL A 395 2.05 7.20 -11.98
CA VAL A 395 1.80 6.89 -10.57
C VAL A 395 0.51 7.55 -10.12
N ILE A 396 -0.48 6.72 -9.69
CA ILE A 396 -1.87 7.16 -9.54
C ILE A 396 -2.19 7.63 -8.12
N LYS A 397 -1.76 6.91 -7.10
CA LYS A 397 -2.15 7.19 -5.71
C LYS A 397 -1.18 8.12 -5.00
N GLN A 398 0.07 7.73 -4.89
CA GLN A 398 1.06 8.51 -4.16
C GLN A 398 2.47 8.23 -4.68
N PRO A 399 3.27 9.26 -5.00
CA PRO A 399 4.65 9.08 -5.47
C PRO A 399 5.50 8.25 -4.52
N THR A 400 5.58 8.69 -3.26
CA THR A 400 6.31 7.98 -2.20
C THR A 400 5.50 7.96 -0.92
N LYS A 401 5.46 6.81 -0.24
CA LYS A 401 4.87 6.67 1.09
C LYS A 401 5.85 5.91 1.98
N VAL A 402 6.39 6.61 2.96
CA VAL A 402 7.32 6.04 3.96
C VAL A 402 6.68 6.22 5.33
N THR A 403 6.42 5.12 6.02
CA THR A 403 5.77 5.10 7.34
C THR A 403 6.51 4.19 8.30
N GLY A 404 6.23 4.30 9.60
CA GLY A 404 6.94 3.57 10.64
C GLY A 404 8.33 4.16 10.90
N LYS A 405 9.10 3.48 11.74
CA LYS A 405 10.45 3.92 12.11
C LYS A 405 11.46 3.49 11.07
N THR A 406 11.90 4.45 10.26
CA THR A 406 12.89 4.25 9.18
C THR A 406 14.03 5.25 9.33
N ARG A 407 15.20 4.91 8.81
CA ARG A 407 16.38 5.77 8.82
C ARG A 407 17.09 5.70 7.47
N ASN A 408 17.67 6.81 7.02
CA ASN A 408 18.49 6.91 5.82
C ASN A 408 17.80 6.31 4.56
N VAL A 409 16.57 6.79 4.27
CA VAL A 409 15.87 6.51 3.01
C VAL A 409 16.18 7.66 2.06
N LYS A 410 16.91 7.37 0.97
CA LYS A 410 17.42 8.39 0.03
C LYS A 410 16.89 8.20 -1.38
N PHE A 411 16.62 9.32 -2.01
CA PHE A 411 16.18 9.44 -3.41
C PHE A 411 17.16 10.32 -4.18
N ASP A 412 17.98 9.72 -5.02
CA ASP A 412 18.93 10.43 -5.87
C ASP A 412 18.45 10.37 -7.33
N ASN A 413 18.10 11.52 -7.89
CA ASN A 413 17.57 11.61 -9.25
C ASN A 413 16.38 10.65 -9.48
N LEU A 414 15.45 10.60 -8.52
CA LEU A 414 14.17 9.90 -8.67
C LEU A 414 13.14 10.86 -9.23
N ILE A 415 12.65 10.59 -10.43
CA ILE A 415 11.61 11.37 -11.09
C ILE A 415 10.30 10.59 -11.07
N ILE A 416 9.24 11.17 -10.51
CA ILE A 416 7.90 10.55 -10.49
C ILE A 416 6.90 11.52 -11.11
N ASN A 417 6.17 11.06 -12.12
CA ASN A 417 5.20 11.87 -12.87
C ASN A 417 5.81 13.20 -13.36
N GLY A 418 7.05 13.16 -13.83
CA GLY A 418 7.79 14.32 -14.32
C GLY A 418 8.37 15.25 -13.24
N SER A 419 8.19 14.95 -11.95
CA SER A 419 8.69 15.76 -10.83
C SER A 419 9.81 15.05 -10.07
N LEU A 420 10.88 15.81 -9.75
CA LEU A 420 11.98 15.30 -8.92
C LEU A 420 11.48 15.08 -7.48
N VAL A 421 11.74 13.91 -6.93
CA VAL A 421 11.46 13.60 -5.54
C VAL A 421 12.61 14.07 -4.66
N LEU A 422 12.35 15.02 -3.77
CA LEU A 422 13.34 15.58 -2.86
C LEU A 422 13.40 14.78 -1.55
N ASN A 423 14.62 14.54 -1.07
CA ASN A 423 14.82 14.07 0.30
C ASN A 423 14.41 15.14 1.30
N LYS A 424 14.15 14.74 2.54
CA LYS A 424 13.74 15.67 3.59
C LYS A 424 14.79 16.77 3.82
N GLU A 425 16.07 16.41 3.80
CA GLU A 425 17.20 17.32 3.97
C GLU A 425 17.42 18.26 2.77
N ASP A 426 16.97 17.90 1.59
CA ASP A 426 17.15 18.70 0.37
C ASP A 426 15.99 19.67 0.14
N ARG A 427 14.93 19.59 0.97
CA ARG A 427 13.81 20.52 0.88
C ARG A 427 14.24 21.94 1.22
N PRO A 428 13.77 22.93 0.44
CA PRO A 428 14.14 24.32 0.70
C PRO A 428 13.58 24.84 2.04
N TYR A 429 12.51 24.21 2.56
CA TYR A 429 11.88 24.56 3.83
C TYR A 429 11.81 23.35 4.76
N GLN A 430 11.97 23.56 6.08
CA GLN A 430 11.90 22.49 7.09
C GLN A 430 10.46 22.10 7.45
N THR A 431 9.52 23.03 7.28
CA THR A 431 8.10 22.83 7.61
C THR A 431 7.23 22.75 6.36
N TYR A 432 6.18 21.94 6.44
CA TYR A 432 5.23 21.83 5.34
C TYR A 432 4.39 23.09 5.13
N SER A 433 4.05 23.82 6.19
CA SER A 433 3.28 25.06 6.10
C SER A 433 4.01 26.11 5.28
N GLU A 434 5.29 26.32 5.56
CA GLU A 434 6.12 27.27 4.83
C GLU A 434 6.38 26.80 3.39
N TRP A 435 6.68 25.53 3.21
CA TRP A 435 6.88 24.96 1.87
C TRP A 435 5.62 25.03 1.02
N LEU A 436 4.45 24.69 1.57
CA LEU A 436 3.17 24.80 0.85
C LEU A 436 2.88 26.24 0.45
N THR A 437 3.02 27.20 1.37
CA THR A 437 2.80 28.63 1.10
C THR A 437 3.64 29.12 -0.06
N HIS A 438 4.94 28.84 -0.07
CA HIS A 438 5.81 29.27 -1.17
C HIS A 438 5.55 28.52 -2.48
N SER A 439 5.18 27.22 -2.41
CA SER A 439 4.81 26.46 -3.60
C SER A 439 3.56 27.02 -4.26
N GLU A 440 2.56 27.44 -3.49
CA GLU A 440 1.36 28.09 -4.01
C GLU A 440 1.68 29.45 -4.63
N MET A 441 2.50 30.26 -3.98
CA MET A 441 2.93 31.55 -4.52
C MET A 441 3.70 31.41 -5.84
N GLN A 442 4.53 30.37 -5.99
CA GLN A 442 5.24 30.08 -7.24
C GLN A 442 4.28 29.61 -8.35
N ARG A 443 3.33 28.75 -7.99
CA ARG A 443 2.34 28.21 -8.91
C ARG A 443 1.35 29.26 -9.38
N VAL A 444 0.95 30.17 -8.51
CA VAL A 444 0.01 31.26 -8.77
C VAL A 444 0.62 32.58 -8.28
N PRO A 445 1.42 33.25 -9.12
CA PRO A 445 2.13 34.48 -8.72
C PRO A 445 1.24 35.66 -8.32
N GLN A 446 -0.04 35.66 -8.70
CA GLN A 446 -1.02 36.70 -8.34
C GLN A 446 -2.02 36.11 -7.31
N SER A 447 -2.05 36.65 -6.11
CA SER A 447 -2.88 36.16 -5.01
C SER A 447 -4.40 36.15 -5.32
N TYR A 448 -4.86 37.04 -6.15
CA TYR A 448 -6.27 37.14 -6.58
C TYR A 448 -6.68 36.08 -7.64
N LEU A 449 -5.73 35.22 -8.08
CA LEU A 449 -5.96 34.09 -8.99
C LEU A 449 -5.78 32.73 -8.31
N LEU A 450 -5.65 32.67 -6.99
CA LEU A 450 -5.64 31.41 -6.22
C LEU A 450 -6.82 30.49 -6.60
N ASP A 451 -6.80 29.24 -6.17
CA ASP A 451 -7.83 28.24 -6.49
C ASP A 451 -8.00 28.04 -8.02
N PHE A 452 -6.88 28.09 -8.78
CA PHE A 452 -6.85 27.94 -10.24
C PHE A 452 -7.78 28.89 -11.01
N SER A 453 -8.09 30.04 -10.43
CA SER A 453 -9.00 31.02 -11.03
C SER A 453 -8.37 31.69 -12.25
N LYS A 454 -9.14 31.82 -13.34
CA LYS A 454 -8.71 32.51 -14.57
C LYS A 454 -8.90 34.04 -14.53
N LYS A 455 -9.59 34.54 -13.51
CA LYS A 455 -9.88 35.95 -13.29
C LYS A 455 -10.01 36.26 -11.81
N PRO A 456 -9.84 37.49 -11.37
CA PRO A 456 -10.02 37.90 -9.98
C PRO A 456 -11.37 37.39 -9.42
N LYS A 457 -11.33 36.73 -8.28
CA LYS A 457 -12.49 36.05 -7.68
C LYS A 457 -12.55 36.30 -6.18
N TRP A 458 -13.73 36.70 -5.69
CA TRP A 458 -14.03 36.75 -4.27
C TRP A 458 -14.73 35.45 -3.86
N SER A 459 -14.09 34.62 -3.03
CA SER A 459 -14.67 33.37 -2.57
C SER A 459 -14.09 32.91 -1.23
N TYR A 460 -14.84 32.08 -0.50
CA TYR A 460 -14.42 31.53 0.78
C TYR A 460 -13.12 30.70 0.67
N VAL A 461 -12.93 29.99 -0.44
CA VAL A 461 -11.71 29.15 -0.66
C VAL A 461 -10.47 30.03 -0.57
N MET A 462 -10.42 31.12 -1.34
CA MET A 462 -9.30 32.06 -1.29
C MET A 462 -9.11 32.68 0.09
N GLY A 463 -10.20 33.01 0.77
CA GLY A 463 -10.13 33.54 2.14
C GLY A 463 -9.46 32.57 3.11
N ILE A 464 -9.78 31.27 3.03
CA ILE A 464 -9.21 30.23 3.90
C ILE A 464 -7.75 29.96 3.55
N GLU A 465 -7.40 29.85 2.26
CA GLU A 465 -6.00 29.68 1.82
C GLU A 465 -5.10 30.81 2.31
N MET A 466 -5.57 32.06 2.10
CA MET A 466 -4.81 33.24 2.54
C MET A 466 -4.75 33.38 4.07
N GLU A 467 -5.74 32.92 4.83
CA GLU A 467 -5.61 32.83 6.30
C GLU A 467 -4.48 31.87 6.70
N GLY A 468 -4.39 30.69 6.09
CA GLY A 468 -3.30 29.73 6.34
C GLY A 468 -1.94 30.29 5.99
N MET A 469 -1.83 31.04 4.86
CA MET A 469 -0.59 31.72 4.49
C MET A 469 -0.25 32.85 5.47
N LEU A 470 -1.26 33.60 5.96
CA LEU A 470 -1.06 34.64 6.96
C LEU A 470 -0.60 34.05 8.30
N ASP A 471 -1.14 32.90 8.72
CA ASP A 471 -0.67 32.19 9.90
C ASP A 471 0.79 31.75 9.74
N THR A 472 1.17 31.27 8.55
CA THR A 472 2.56 30.95 8.22
C THR A 472 3.46 32.18 8.34
N TYR A 473 3.07 33.30 7.75
CA TYR A 473 3.80 34.56 7.87
C TYR A 473 3.99 34.98 9.35
N LEU A 474 2.91 34.98 10.12
CA LEU A 474 2.94 35.41 11.53
C LEU A 474 3.80 34.50 12.40
N HIS A 475 3.80 33.20 12.12
CA HIS A 475 4.62 32.23 12.83
C HIS A 475 6.12 32.39 12.55
N TYR A 476 6.50 32.66 11.31
CA TYR A 476 7.91 32.76 10.89
C TYR A 476 8.45 34.20 10.81
N LYS A 477 7.65 35.16 11.15
CA LYS A 477 8.03 36.58 11.23
C LYS A 477 9.22 36.81 12.16
N GLY A 478 10.12 37.71 11.78
CA GLY A 478 11.28 38.10 12.60
C GLY A 478 12.42 37.09 12.56
N GLY A 479 12.71 36.49 11.39
CA GLY A 479 13.86 35.63 11.16
C GLY A 479 13.71 34.20 11.63
N LYS A 480 12.47 33.76 11.91
CA LYS A 480 12.15 32.37 12.29
C LYS A 480 11.92 31.44 11.11
N SER A 481 11.99 31.94 9.86
CA SER A 481 11.84 31.12 8.66
C SER A 481 12.80 29.95 8.66
N THR A 482 12.31 28.78 8.22
CA THR A 482 13.09 27.53 8.10
C THR A 482 13.73 27.39 6.71
N PHE A 483 13.65 28.41 5.87
CA PHE A 483 14.25 28.41 4.54
C PHE A 483 15.78 28.31 4.62
N LYS A 484 16.35 27.44 3.83
CA LYS A 484 17.80 27.18 3.76
C LYS A 484 18.57 28.14 2.85
N GLY A 485 17.98 29.24 2.47
CA GLY A 485 18.61 30.29 1.64
C GLY A 485 19.21 31.42 2.44
N ALA A 486 19.91 32.30 1.76
CA ALA A 486 20.67 33.40 2.37
C ALA A 486 19.80 34.51 2.99
N ASP A 487 18.51 34.60 2.64
CA ASP A 487 17.62 35.70 3.03
C ASP A 487 16.24 35.20 3.49
N ALA A 488 16.20 34.69 4.71
CA ALA A 488 14.97 34.20 5.34
C ALA A 488 13.94 35.31 5.60
N GLU A 489 14.40 36.56 5.79
CA GLU A 489 13.54 37.72 6.05
C GLU A 489 12.84 38.18 4.77
N ALA A 490 13.56 38.32 3.67
CA ALA A 490 12.98 38.63 2.37
C ALA A 490 12.00 37.57 1.90
N ASN A 491 12.30 36.29 2.19
CA ASN A 491 11.43 35.19 1.86
C ASN A 491 10.09 35.25 2.63
N ASN A 492 10.12 35.63 3.90
CA ASN A 492 8.89 35.81 4.70
C ASN A 492 8.17 37.12 4.31
N GLU A 493 8.89 38.15 3.95
CA GLU A 493 8.31 39.39 3.44
C GLU A 493 7.58 39.20 2.10
N ALA A 494 8.05 38.31 1.27
CA ALA A 494 7.37 37.95 0.03
C ALA A 494 5.94 37.40 0.30
N ILE A 495 5.72 36.65 1.39
CA ILE A 495 4.39 36.17 1.75
C ILE A 495 3.44 37.32 2.06
N ILE A 496 3.86 38.27 2.88
CA ILE A 496 2.96 39.39 3.25
C ILE A 496 2.69 40.30 2.10
N ASN A 497 3.66 40.53 1.20
CA ASN A 497 3.46 41.33 -0.02
C ASN A 497 2.47 40.62 -0.96
N TYR A 498 2.57 39.33 -1.15
CA TYR A 498 1.62 38.52 -1.87
C TYR A 498 0.20 38.63 -1.30
N LEU A 499 0.05 38.57 0.03
CA LEU A 499 -1.24 38.64 0.71
C LEU A 499 -1.84 40.06 0.62
N LYS A 500 -1.04 41.13 0.59
CA LYS A 500 -1.51 42.53 0.42
C LYS A 500 -2.11 42.79 -0.97
N GLU A 501 -1.68 42.09 -1.97
CA GLU A 501 -2.15 42.24 -3.34
C GLU A 501 -3.66 41.90 -3.48
N TYR A 502 -4.15 40.90 -2.74
CA TYR A 502 -5.54 40.47 -2.85
C TYR A 502 -6.56 41.55 -2.43
N PRO A 503 -6.52 42.15 -1.22
CA PRO A 503 -7.43 43.20 -0.85
C PRO A 503 -7.25 44.46 -1.75
N ALA A 504 -6.02 44.77 -2.16
CA ALA A 504 -5.78 45.90 -3.07
C ALA A 504 -6.43 45.69 -4.45
N LYS A 505 -6.55 44.46 -4.92
CA LYS A 505 -7.19 44.16 -6.22
C LYS A 505 -8.70 43.99 -6.11
N MET A 506 -9.19 43.45 -4.98
CA MET A 506 -10.58 43.04 -4.83
C MET A 506 -11.48 44.12 -4.21
N ILE A 507 -10.92 45.11 -3.54
CA ILE A 507 -11.67 46.15 -2.83
C ILE A 507 -11.28 47.51 -3.37
N ASP A 508 -12.24 48.27 -3.90
CA ASP A 508 -12.01 49.63 -4.39
C ASP A 508 -11.93 50.66 -3.25
N GLU A 509 -11.57 51.92 -3.59
CA GLU A 509 -11.44 52.99 -2.61
C GLU A 509 -12.73 53.31 -1.84
N LYS A 510 -13.90 52.97 -2.39
CA LYS A 510 -15.23 53.15 -1.77
C LYS A 510 -15.65 51.94 -0.91
N GLY A 511 -14.79 50.91 -0.87
CA GLY A 511 -15.08 49.66 -0.13
C GLY A 511 -15.99 48.68 -0.87
N ASN A 512 -16.23 48.87 -2.18
CA ASN A 512 -16.96 47.91 -2.98
C ASN A 512 -16.07 46.71 -3.27
N ILE A 513 -16.63 45.49 -3.17
CA ILE A 513 -15.92 44.24 -3.33
C ILE A 513 -16.24 43.64 -4.71
N THR A 514 -15.22 43.38 -5.52
CA THR A 514 -15.39 42.79 -6.85
C THR A 514 -16.01 41.40 -6.76
N GLY A 515 -17.15 41.20 -7.43
CA GLY A 515 -17.88 39.91 -7.45
C GLY A 515 -18.77 39.63 -6.24
N TYR A 516 -18.83 40.53 -5.27
CA TYR A 516 -19.73 40.44 -4.13
C TYR A 516 -21.04 41.19 -4.42
N LYS A 517 -22.18 40.59 -4.02
CA LYS A 517 -23.51 41.20 -4.09
C LYS A 517 -24.17 41.04 -2.74
N TYR A 518 -24.54 42.17 -2.13
CA TYR A 518 -25.13 42.21 -0.80
C TYR A 518 -26.46 41.43 -0.73
N GLU A 519 -27.30 41.61 -1.76
CA GLU A 519 -28.68 41.05 -1.82
C GLU A 519 -28.71 39.53 -1.98
N ASP A 520 -27.61 38.91 -2.36
CA ASP A 520 -27.51 37.45 -2.42
C ASP A 520 -27.54 36.80 -1.02
N PHE A 521 -27.27 37.61 0.03
CA PHE A 521 -27.11 37.13 1.40
C PHE A 521 -26.37 35.81 1.48
N ASN A 522 -25.27 35.70 0.72
CA ASN A 522 -24.51 34.49 0.60
C ASN A 522 -23.39 34.46 1.64
N LEU A 523 -23.50 33.54 2.63
CA LEU A 523 -22.53 33.42 3.71
C LEU A 523 -21.14 33.00 3.19
N ASP A 524 -21.05 32.24 2.08
CA ASP A 524 -19.76 31.89 1.48
C ASP A 524 -18.93 33.14 1.12
N ASN A 525 -19.60 34.22 0.71
CA ASN A 525 -18.94 35.46 0.39
C ASN A 525 -18.52 36.27 1.62
N VAL A 526 -18.98 35.91 2.80
CA VAL A 526 -18.58 36.55 4.06
C VAL A 526 -17.32 35.96 4.64
N ARG A 527 -17.02 34.68 4.39
CA ARG A 527 -15.89 33.98 5.02
C ARG A 527 -14.54 34.72 4.79
N THR A 528 -14.33 35.25 3.60
CA THR A 528 -13.12 36.02 3.26
C THR A 528 -12.94 37.28 4.14
N ALA A 529 -14.03 37.79 4.72
CA ALA A 529 -13.98 38.95 5.62
C ALA A 529 -13.08 38.73 6.85
N LYS A 530 -12.96 37.48 7.35
CA LYS A 530 -12.06 37.18 8.48
C LYS A 530 -10.59 37.41 8.09
N PHE A 531 -10.18 36.96 6.92
CA PHE A 531 -8.85 37.28 6.38
C PHE A 531 -8.65 38.81 6.22
N ILE A 532 -9.63 39.52 5.61
CA ILE A 532 -9.55 40.98 5.44
C ILE A 532 -9.45 41.69 6.80
N LEU A 533 -10.20 41.25 7.83
CA LEU A 533 -10.14 41.82 9.17
C LEU A 533 -8.74 41.66 9.78
N ARG A 534 -8.15 40.48 9.66
CA ARG A 534 -6.77 40.21 10.13
C ARG A 534 -5.74 41.07 9.38
N MET A 535 -5.88 41.20 8.07
CA MET A 535 -5.04 42.07 7.26
C MET A 535 -5.22 43.55 7.62
N HIS A 536 -6.46 43.99 7.86
CA HIS A 536 -6.77 45.35 8.29
C HIS A 536 -6.12 45.71 9.64
N ASN A 537 -6.11 44.76 10.59
CA ASN A 537 -5.44 44.95 11.88
C ASN A 537 -3.92 45.11 11.74
N LEU A 538 -3.31 44.48 10.76
CA LEU A 538 -1.87 44.61 10.49
C LEU A 538 -1.56 45.83 9.59
N PHE A 539 -2.42 46.14 8.66
CA PHE A 539 -2.24 47.17 7.62
C PHE A 539 -3.58 47.91 7.40
N PRO A 540 -3.94 48.84 8.31
CA PRO A 540 -5.20 49.58 8.22
C PRO A 540 -5.36 50.35 6.90
N SER A 541 -6.53 50.23 6.27
CA SER A 541 -6.90 51.03 5.11
C SER A 541 -8.37 51.42 5.17
N LYS A 542 -8.73 52.58 4.57
CA LYS A 542 -10.10 53.03 4.53
C LYS A 542 -10.99 52.13 3.70
N SER A 543 -10.48 51.57 2.60
CA SER A 543 -11.19 50.67 1.73
C SER A 543 -11.57 49.38 2.46
N SER A 544 -10.62 48.74 3.19
CA SER A 544 -10.90 47.53 3.97
C SER A 544 -11.87 47.81 5.13
N GLU A 545 -11.78 48.95 5.81
CA GLU A 545 -12.73 49.33 6.86
C GLU A 545 -14.17 49.41 6.31
N LEU A 546 -14.36 50.04 5.14
CA LEU A 546 -15.69 50.15 4.53
C LEU A 546 -16.24 48.82 4.05
N ALA A 547 -15.40 47.97 3.42
CA ALA A 547 -15.77 46.60 3.03
C ALA A 547 -16.17 45.74 4.21
N LEU A 548 -15.39 45.76 5.31
CA LEU A 548 -15.70 45.05 6.53
C LEU A 548 -17.02 45.48 7.18
N LYS A 549 -17.31 46.79 7.16
CA LYS A 549 -18.63 47.32 7.62
C LYS A 549 -19.78 46.78 6.78
N THR A 550 -19.62 46.69 5.46
CA THR A 550 -20.61 46.13 4.55
C THR A 550 -20.88 44.67 4.82
N LEU A 551 -19.83 43.87 4.97
CA LEU A 551 -19.91 42.43 5.26
C LEU A 551 -20.53 42.18 6.65
N PHE A 552 -20.16 42.97 7.66
CA PHE A 552 -20.77 42.86 8.98
C PHE A 552 -22.27 43.27 8.95
N LYS A 553 -22.61 44.31 8.19
CA LYS A 553 -24.04 44.72 8.00
C LYS A 553 -24.84 43.60 7.30
N GLN A 554 -24.24 42.87 6.36
CA GLN A 554 -24.93 41.70 5.80
C GLN A 554 -25.30 40.70 6.89
N LEU A 555 -24.37 40.32 7.80
CA LEU A 555 -24.66 39.36 8.87
C LEU A 555 -25.75 39.86 9.84
N GLN A 556 -25.78 41.18 10.10
CA GLN A 556 -26.85 41.77 10.92
C GLN A 556 -28.25 41.66 10.27
N ASN A 557 -28.30 41.66 8.94
CA ASN A 557 -29.52 41.59 8.14
C ASN A 557 -29.71 40.23 7.46
N GLN A 558 -28.83 39.26 7.70
CA GLN A 558 -28.92 37.93 7.11
C GLN A 558 -30.29 37.30 7.41
N PRO A 559 -31.02 36.82 6.41
CA PRO A 559 -32.28 36.11 6.63
C PRO A 559 -32.07 34.93 7.59
N ARG A 560 -33.11 34.70 8.44
CA ARG A 560 -33.06 33.69 9.50
C ARG A 560 -34.28 32.80 9.47
N THR A 561 -34.14 31.61 9.99
CA THR A 561 -35.25 30.71 10.35
C THR A 561 -36.10 31.36 11.46
N LYS A 562 -37.28 30.81 11.73
CA LYS A 562 -38.13 31.24 12.86
C LYS A 562 -37.41 31.08 14.20
N GLU A 563 -36.48 30.15 14.28
CA GLU A 563 -35.66 29.95 15.48
C GLU A 563 -34.48 30.93 15.59
N GLY A 564 -34.22 31.74 14.56
CA GLY A 564 -33.20 32.77 14.58
C GLY A 564 -31.83 32.37 14.00
N VAL A 565 -31.68 31.18 13.41
CA VAL A 565 -30.45 30.72 12.77
C VAL A 565 -30.37 31.24 11.34
N TYR A 566 -29.18 31.62 10.88
CA TYR A 566 -28.95 32.12 9.54
C TYR A 566 -29.33 31.11 8.45
N TRP A 567 -30.02 31.58 7.41
CA TRP A 567 -30.04 30.87 6.13
C TRP A 567 -28.67 30.90 5.51
N HIS A 568 -28.29 29.80 4.87
CA HIS A 568 -26.98 29.75 4.21
C HIS A 568 -26.85 30.77 3.07
N LYS A 569 -27.91 30.96 2.28
CA LYS A 569 -28.02 31.94 1.17
C LYS A 569 -29.48 32.35 0.97
N ALA A 570 -29.74 33.51 0.41
CA ALA A 570 -31.11 33.93 0.08
C ALA A 570 -31.84 32.92 -0.83
N ILE A 571 -31.12 32.31 -1.80
CA ILE A 571 -31.66 31.27 -2.69
C ILE A 571 -31.95 29.94 -1.98
N TYR A 572 -31.45 29.74 -0.77
CA TYR A 572 -31.70 28.57 0.07
C TYR A 572 -32.55 28.98 1.30
N ALA A 573 -33.71 29.52 1.00
CA ALA A 573 -34.64 30.02 2.05
C ALA A 573 -34.96 28.91 3.07
N ASN A 574 -34.95 29.27 4.35
CA ASN A 574 -35.23 28.41 5.49
C ASN A 574 -34.28 27.25 5.70
N GLN A 575 -33.10 27.24 5.03
CA GLN A 575 -32.10 26.18 5.15
C GLN A 575 -30.92 26.64 6.00
N VAL A 576 -30.60 25.86 7.03
CA VAL A 576 -29.40 25.97 7.85
C VAL A 576 -28.41 24.89 7.38
N TRP A 577 -27.23 25.30 6.97
CA TRP A 577 -26.16 24.41 6.59
C TRP A 577 -24.98 24.56 7.55
N LEU A 578 -24.34 23.46 7.96
CA LEU A 578 -23.16 23.52 8.82
C LEU A 578 -22.06 24.40 8.21
N ASP A 579 -21.92 24.37 6.88
CA ASP A 579 -21.04 25.26 6.10
C ASP A 579 -21.33 26.74 6.41
N GLY A 580 -22.59 27.15 6.43
CA GLY A 580 -23.00 28.55 6.68
C GLY A 580 -22.59 29.04 8.06
N ILE A 581 -22.65 28.19 9.06
CA ILE A 581 -22.23 28.52 10.44
C ILE A 581 -20.74 28.92 10.43
N PHE A 582 -19.88 28.15 9.76
CA PHE A 582 -18.46 28.47 9.62
C PHE A 582 -18.21 29.70 8.75
N MET A 583 -18.98 29.87 7.68
CA MET A 583 -18.78 30.99 6.76
C MET A 583 -19.11 32.34 7.38
N GLY A 584 -20.05 32.39 8.34
CA GLY A 584 -20.51 33.63 8.93
C GLY A 584 -20.02 33.91 10.34
N LEU A 585 -20.20 32.99 11.28
CA LEU A 585 -20.04 33.28 12.70
C LEU A 585 -18.62 33.64 13.17
N PRO A 586 -17.54 32.99 12.69
CA PRO A 586 -16.18 33.38 13.09
C PRO A 586 -15.85 34.85 12.79
N PHE A 587 -16.23 35.35 11.63
CA PHE A 587 -16.05 36.77 11.32
C PHE A 587 -16.98 37.63 12.18
N TYR A 588 -18.22 37.21 12.38
CA TYR A 588 -19.21 37.95 13.19
C TYR A 588 -18.71 38.20 14.63
N CYS A 589 -18.18 37.17 15.27
CA CYS A 589 -17.60 37.26 16.62
C CYS A 589 -16.33 38.12 16.65
N ASN A 590 -15.39 37.84 15.78
CA ASN A 590 -14.10 38.57 15.74
C ASN A 590 -14.30 40.07 15.45
N TYR A 591 -15.14 40.42 14.51
CA TYR A 591 -15.44 41.82 14.21
C TYR A 591 -16.11 42.51 15.39
N ALA A 592 -17.07 41.87 16.05
CA ALA A 592 -17.78 42.42 17.17
C ALA A 592 -16.85 42.74 18.37
N VAL A 593 -15.98 41.79 18.73
CA VAL A 593 -15.04 42.00 19.84
C VAL A 593 -14.05 43.11 19.55
N GLN A 594 -13.61 43.25 18.34
CA GLN A 594 -12.56 44.21 17.95
C GLN A 594 -13.11 45.63 17.68
N ASN A 595 -14.36 45.75 17.23
CA ASN A 595 -14.89 47.03 16.69
C ASN A 595 -16.10 47.59 17.41
N LEU A 596 -16.74 46.83 18.32
CA LEU A 596 -17.93 47.29 19.02
C LEU A 596 -17.66 47.54 20.50
N LYS A 597 -18.52 48.40 21.11
CA LYS A 597 -18.49 48.56 22.57
C LYS A 597 -18.88 47.26 23.28
N PRO A 598 -18.29 46.91 24.45
CA PRO A 598 -18.48 45.63 25.12
C PRO A 598 -19.92 45.11 25.21
N LYS A 599 -20.87 46.00 25.59
CA LYS A 599 -22.29 45.64 25.68
C LYS A 599 -22.90 45.24 24.34
N LYS A 600 -22.45 45.84 23.23
CA LYS A 600 -22.93 45.48 21.89
C LYS A 600 -22.23 44.21 21.39
N ALA A 601 -20.93 44.07 21.65
CA ALA A 601 -20.18 42.87 21.33
C ALA A 601 -20.77 41.64 22.01
N LYS A 602 -21.10 41.76 23.33
CA LYS A 602 -21.75 40.65 24.07
C LYS A 602 -23.04 40.16 23.39
N LYS A 603 -23.90 41.07 22.93
CA LYS A 603 -25.14 40.66 22.24
C LYS A 603 -24.86 39.85 20.97
N ILE A 604 -23.80 40.18 20.24
CA ILE A 604 -23.39 39.47 19.02
C ILE A 604 -22.85 38.09 19.39
N LEU A 605 -22.04 37.99 20.45
CA LEU A 605 -21.51 36.72 20.91
C LEU A 605 -22.62 35.80 21.44
N ASP A 606 -23.54 36.33 22.22
CA ASP A 606 -24.74 35.58 22.71
C ASP A 606 -25.58 35.06 21.53
N ASP A 607 -25.79 35.88 20.48
CA ASP A 607 -26.48 35.46 19.26
C ASP A 607 -25.72 34.36 18.50
N ALA A 608 -24.42 34.47 18.39
CA ALA A 608 -23.58 33.43 17.72
C ALA A 608 -23.67 32.09 18.46
N VAL A 609 -23.60 32.11 19.79
CA VAL A 609 -23.75 30.90 20.62
C VAL A 609 -25.13 30.30 20.47
N ASP A 610 -26.17 31.10 20.51
CA ASP A 610 -27.55 30.66 20.33
C ASP A 610 -27.75 29.97 18.96
N GLN A 611 -27.15 30.52 17.89
CA GLN A 611 -27.17 29.89 16.57
C GLN A 611 -26.42 28.55 16.53
N ILE A 612 -25.26 28.44 17.19
CA ILE A 612 -24.51 27.19 17.28
C ILE A 612 -25.32 26.13 18.02
N VAL A 613 -25.86 26.46 19.20
CA VAL A 613 -26.65 25.53 20.00
C VAL A 613 -27.89 25.04 19.24
N LYS A 614 -28.62 25.95 18.59
CA LYS A 614 -29.78 25.58 17.78
C LYS A 614 -29.42 24.72 16.58
N THR A 615 -28.30 25.01 15.93
CA THR A 615 -27.79 24.17 14.83
C THR A 615 -27.44 22.76 15.33
N ASP A 616 -26.81 22.65 16.50
CA ASP A 616 -26.52 21.37 17.15
C ASP A 616 -27.81 20.55 17.35
N LEU A 617 -28.82 21.15 18.02
CA LEU A 617 -30.11 20.50 18.29
C LEU A 617 -30.81 20.02 17.01
N ARG A 618 -30.68 20.75 15.89
CA ARG A 618 -31.37 20.47 14.64
C ARG A 618 -30.61 19.52 13.72
N THR A 619 -29.31 19.38 13.89
CA THR A 619 -28.46 18.59 12.96
C THR A 619 -27.83 17.35 13.59
N TYR A 620 -27.70 17.28 14.92
CA TYR A 620 -27.15 16.13 15.61
C TYR A 620 -28.03 14.88 15.46
N ASP A 621 -27.43 13.75 15.17
CA ASP A 621 -28.07 12.45 15.03
C ASP A 621 -27.54 11.47 16.10
N GLU A 622 -28.39 11.16 17.09
CA GLU A 622 -28.00 10.30 18.21
C GLU A 622 -27.61 8.88 17.82
N LYS A 623 -28.15 8.36 16.69
CA LYS A 623 -27.82 7.00 16.22
C LYS A 623 -26.39 6.89 15.71
N THR A 624 -25.95 7.90 14.98
CA THR A 624 -24.61 7.92 14.38
C THR A 624 -23.60 8.68 15.22
N GLN A 625 -24.06 9.45 16.21
CA GLN A 625 -23.27 10.39 17.02
C GLN A 625 -22.53 11.45 16.16
N LEU A 626 -23.11 11.81 15.01
CA LEU A 626 -22.55 12.76 14.05
C LEU A 626 -23.61 13.82 13.70
N TRP A 627 -23.16 14.97 13.21
CA TRP A 627 -24.05 16.00 12.68
C TRP A 627 -24.39 15.73 11.22
N LYS A 628 -25.66 15.89 10.87
CA LYS A 628 -26.14 15.94 9.48
C LYS A 628 -25.72 17.26 8.85
N HIS A 629 -25.46 17.29 7.54
CA HIS A 629 -24.86 18.45 6.91
C HIS A 629 -25.75 19.71 6.89
N ALA A 630 -27.07 19.55 7.01
CA ALA A 630 -28.04 20.64 6.93
C ALA A 630 -29.37 20.31 7.58
N TRP A 631 -30.16 21.36 7.84
CA TRP A 631 -31.54 21.32 8.30
C TRP A 631 -32.40 22.27 7.47
N ASP A 632 -33.58 21.81 7.05
CA ASP A 632 -34.61 22.62 6.38
C ASP A 632 -35.82 22.80 7.30
N GLU A 633 -36.05 24.04 7.76
CA GLU A 633 -37.15 24.37 8.65
C GLU A 633 -38.51 24.02 8.06
N THR A 634 -38.65 24.01 6.74
CA THR A 634 -39.92 23.74 6.06
C THR A 634 -40.13 22.27 5.71
N HIS A 635 -39.12 21.43 5.91
CA HIS A 635 -39.08 19.99 5.56
C HIS A 635 -39.44 19.72 4.09
N SER A 636 -39.27 20.71 3.22
CA SER A 636 -39.71 20.66 1.81
C SER A 636 -38.65 20.15 0.87
N GLN A 637 -37.36 20.30 1.24
CA GLN A 637 -36.27 19.92 0.38
C GLN A 637 -36.21 18.41 0.16
N PHE A 638 -35.76 18.00 -1.00
CA PHE A 638 -35.68 16.57 -1.37
C PHE A 638 -34.71 15.77 -0.51
N TRP A 639 -33.68 16.42 0.02
CA TRP A 639 -32.66 15.82 0.90
C TRP A 639 -33.06 15.82 2.38
N ALA A 640 -34.09 16.57 2.74
CA ALA A 640 -34.56 16.71 4.12
C ALA A 640 -35.53 15.59 4.51
N ASN A 641 -35.39 15.08 5.71
CA ASN A 641 -36.39 14.21 6.31
C ASN A 641 -37.71 14.96 6.49
N LYS A 642 -38.81 14.33 6.13
CA LYS A 642 -40.14 14.97 6.18
C LYS A 642 -40.71 15.18 7.59
N GLU A 643 -40.18 14.46 8.58
CA GLU A 643 -40.63 14.55 9.97
C GLU A 643 -39.92 15.66 10.75
N ASP A 644 -38.59 15.76 10.61
CA ASP A 644 -37.75 16.63 11.44
C ASP A 644 -36.92 17.67 10.66
N GLY A 645 -36.93 17.62 9.32
CA GLY A 645 -36.20 18.52 8.44
C GLY A 645 -34.70 18.27 8.36
N LYS A 646 -34.16 17.30 9.10
CA LYS A 646 -32.72 16.97 9.05
C LYS A 646 -32.31 16.37 7.70
N SER A 647 -31.10 16.65 7.26
CA SER A 647 -30.55 15.92 6.15
C SER A 647 -30.40 14.43 6.48
N GLN A 648 -30.59 13.58 5.46
CA GLN A 648 -30.38 12.13 5.59
C GLN A 648 -28.88 11.76 5.66
N HIS A 649 -27.98 12.67 5.26
CA HIS A 649 -26.55 12.39 5.09
C HIS A 649 -25.68 13.23 6.02
N THR A 650 -24.63 12.59 6.55
CA THR A 650 -23.47 13.25 7.15
C THR A 650 -22.42 13.47 6.07
N TRP A 651 -21.91 14.68 5.96
CA TRP A 651 -20.88 15.05 5.01
C TRP A 651 -19.64 15.53 5.74
N ALA A 652 -18.51 14.81 5.61
CA ALA A 652 -17.29 15.05 6.39
C ALA A 652 -16.79 16.51 6.28
N ARG A 653 -16.87 17.14 5.11
CA ARG A 653 -16.46 18.53 4.93
C ARG A 653 -17.34 19.49 5.76
N ALA A 654 -18.67 19.34 5.70
CA ALA A 654 -19.60 20.17 6.44
C ALA A 654 -19.40 20.00 7.96
N LEU A 655 -19.19 18.75 8.41
CA LEU A 655 -18.86 18.44 9.81
C LEU A 655 -17.57 19.14 10.24
N GLY A 656 -16.52 19.06 9.41
CA GLY A 656 -15.26 19.74 9.66
C GLY A 656 -15.43 21.26 9.78
N TRP A 657 -16.21 21.88 8.90
CA TRP A 657 -16.53 23.31 8.98
C TRP A 657 -17.25 23.67 10.28
N TYR A 658 -18.17 22.83 10.73
CA TYR A 658 -18.91 23.10 11.96
C TYR A 658 -18.01 23.05 13.20
N VAL A 659 -17.14 22.06 13.29
CA VAL A 659 -16.14 21.96 14.38
C VAL A 659 -15.20 23.16 14.36
N MET A 660 -14.72 23.57 13.19
CA MET A 660 -13.89 24.78 13.06
C MET A 660 -14.65 26.05 13.46
N ALA A 661 -15.94 26.16 13.11
CA ALA A 661 -16.77 27.30 13.53
C ALA A 661 -16.83 27.41 15.05
N MET A 662 -17.09 26.31 15.75
CA MET A 662 -17.12 26.30 17.21
C MET A 662 -15.79 26.73 17.81
N THR A 663 -14.68 26.16 17.32
CA THR A 663 -13.32 26.49 17.79
C THR A 663 -13.00 27.98 17.57
N GLU A 664 -13.20 28.48 16.34
CA GLU A 664 -12.86 29.86 15.98
C GLU A 664 -13.78 30.90 16.69
N CYS A 665 -15.02 30.55 16.98
CA CYS A 665 -15.90 31.40 17.79
C CYS A 665 -15.49 31.42 19.26
N LEU A 666 -15.10 30.29 19.84
CA LEU A 666 -14.58 30.20 21.19
C LEU A 666 -13.27 31.00 21.35
N ASP A 667 -12.35 30.92 20.39
CA ASP A 667 -11.12 31.71 20.39
C ASP A 667 -11.36 33.23 20.39
N ALA A 668 -12.49 33.66 19.82
CA ALA A 668 -12.87 35.06 19.81
C ALA A 668 -13.58 35.54 21.10
N MET A 669 -13.99 34.60 21.95
CA MET A 669 -14.77 34.97 23.18
C MET A 669 -13.83 35.34 24.32
N PRO A 670 -14.14 36.38 25.09
CA PRO A 670 -13.48 36.68 26.36
C PRO A 670 -13.58 35.50 27.33
N GLU A 671 -12.55 35.29 28.17
CA GLU A 671 -12.49 34.16 29.11
C GLU A 671 -13.68 34.04 30.05
N ASP A 672 -14.25 35.18 30.50
CA ASP A 672 -15.41 35.24 31.37
C ASP A 672 -16.72 34.78 30.69
N LEU A 673 -16.79 34.85 29.37
CA LEU A 673 -17.92 34.32 28.59
C LEU A 673 -17.68 32.83 28.21
N SER A 674 -16.47 32.42 28.07
CA SER A 674 -16.12 31.00 27.74
C SER A 674 -16.50 30.04 28.87
N LEU A 675 -16.48 30.50 30.14
CA LEU A 675 -16.86 29.71 31.31
C LEU A 675 -18.36 29.37 31.37
N ILE A 676 -19.24 30.13 30.73
CA ILE A 676 -20.68 29.83 30.65
C ILE A 676 -20.96 28.55 29.84
N HIS A 677 -20.05 28.18 28.93
CA HIS A 677 -20.17 27.01 28.07
C HIS A 677 -19.54 25.75 28.66
N ILE A 678 -18.75 25.88 29.73
CA ILE A 678 -18.14 24.73 30.45
C ILE A 678 -19.20 24.02 31.33
N SER A 679 -20.36 24.62 31.60
CA SER A 679 -21.42 23.98 32.38
C SER A 679 -22.20 22.88 31.62
N GLU A 680 -21.99 22.72 30.31
CA GLU A 680 -22.52 21.61 29.52
C GLU A 680 -21.37 20.77 28.86
N PRO A 681 -20.41 20.22 29.65
CA PRO A 681 -19.19 19.66 29.11
C PRO A 681 -19.37 18.28 28.47
N THR A 682 -20.53 17.65 28.58
CA THR A 682 -20.70 16.24 28.24
C THR A 682 -20.73 15.94 26.73
N ARG A 683 -21.04 16.92 25.89
CA ARG A 683 -21.10 16.73 24.43
C ARG A 683 -19.84 17.17 23.67
N LEU A 684 -19.13 18.17 24.20
CA LEU A 684 -17.87 18.66 23.61
C LEU A 684 -16.62 17.86 24.01
N GLN A 685 -16.69 17.06 25.06
CA GLN A 685 -15.58 16.18 25.50
C GLN A 685 -15.46 14.87 24.70
N LEU A 686 -16.35 14.61 23.76
CA LEU A 686 -16.35 13.40 22.92
C LEU A 686 -15.82 13.67 21.50
N ILE A 687 -15.28 14.86 21.24
CA ILE A 687 -14.53 15.23 20.02
C ILE A 687 -13.02 15.33 20.42
#